data_94c6d5c1ada76be85aa530bb3856e24a
#
_entry.id   94c6d5c1ada76be85aa530bb3856e24a
#
_cell.length_a   1.000
_cell.length_b   1.000
_cell.length_c   1.000
_cell.angle_alpha   90.00
_cell.angle_beta   90.00
_cell.angle_gamma   90.00
#
_symmetry.space_group_name_H-M   'P 1'
#
loop_
_entity.id
_entity.type
_entity.pdbx_description
1 polymer ?
#
loop_
_entity_poly.entity_id
_entity_poly.type
_entity_poly.pdbx_seq_one_letter_code
_entity_poly.pdbx_strand_id
1 'polypeptide(L)'
;MKKIVITGGLGYIGMELAKVYSGKAKDYKIYVLDNEFHPGRVSRLNKWGIKFVQCDILDKVKLKPFIEEADIIFHLAGITDVPTTSDDIDINHDKLVSKVGIKGSQNIINLASKNAKIIFPSTHVVFEGLDKITKNINEKHLPSPELNYSIGKVQTEQDLIASKKNYIILRLGSVYGYSGDSTRINIMTNLFSKITAENGVLKLFGGGEQYKSLVSVFDVARCMEYVAEKNSINNEIFNCVSENYQVKEVAKICSEINNKVKIITTNDNIPNLGYTLSNKKITQQGFKFQFGIKDSIKEMINEWKFEPTNKSQEIIETGKDDFIDNRGLITNYYMNEPIDMIGYVESKKESVRGNHYHPVQTQKCILLSGKYISITKDLLKKDSVVETRIINSGEISTIPPNVAHTMVFLEDSTFVNLVSGNRDHKNFNQTHTLKYDLVDKDFSKLLINNYKTECRACNCNSLEMVLSLGLSPLANNLLDSKNSKFEKYPLELVYCKDCTNIQLSVVIPPQLMFDEYLYVSSTSQNFIAHFENFANKIVKELKLKNSSLVIDVGSNDGVFLKPLKSLGIQILGIDPAKNIVKTANSRKLKTILGYLNKNLVEKILTEYKKADLVTAFNVFAHNDNLHEMVDNIEKLLKPSGTFVFEVQYIVDNIEDELIDNIYHEHVNYWSVTALKKFFENHKLFMYKVEHIDTHGGSIRVYCTKNSSEVIHKSVASFISKEKKFGIHDIKTLYEFNENVNFKKEKSLQKIANFKNNKEFLIGYGAPAKATTLLNFYNITSKDINFVIDDNPLKSKKFIPGTGIQILNRDSVAEKRVYKIIVLAWNFYDSIVNKNKSIYSKSTFDRLN
;
A
#
# COMPACT_ATOMS: atom_id res chain seq x y z
N MET A 1 -22.78 25.71 30.41
CA MET A 1 -22.37 24.88 29.24
C MET A 1 -23.57 24.03 28.87
N LYS A 2 -24.09 24.17 27.65
CA LYS A 2 -25.25 23.39 27.20
C LYS A 2 -24.89 21.92 27.07
N LYS A 3 -25.81 21.04 27.43
CA LYS A 3 -25.67 19.60 27.35
C LYS A 3 -26.29 19.04 26.06
N ILE A 4 -25.48 18.39 25.24
CA ILE A 4 -25.90 17.73 24.01
C ILE A 4 -25.87 16.22 24.22
N VAL A 5 -26.91 15.53 23.77
CA VAL A 5 -26.98 14.06 23.75
C VAL A 5 -27.26 13.59 22.34
N ILE A 6 -26.44 12.65 21.85
CA ILE A 6 -26.57 12.02 20.55
C ILE A 6 -26.82 10.52 20.79
N THR A 7 -28.03 10.03 20.57
CA THR A 7 -28.37 8.61 20.65
C THR A 7 -28.09 7.93 19.30
N GLY A 8 -27.61 6.69 19.28
CA GLY A 8 -27.15 6.04 18.05
C GLY A 8 -25.91 6.72 17.45
N GLY A 9 -25.10 7.34 18.33
CA GLY A 9 -24.03 8.21 17.89
C GLY A 9 -22.78 7.51 17.36
N LEU A 10 -22.66 6.19 17.54
CA LEU A 10 -21.62 5.39 16.88
C LEU A 10 -22.00 4.98 15.45
N GLY A 11 -23.23 5.23 15.01
CA GLY A 11 -23.69 4.95 13.67
C GLY A 11 -23.13 5.91 12.60
N TYR A 12 -23.48 5.65 11.35
CA TYR A 12 -23.01 6.37 10.17
C TYR A 12 -23.19 7.90 10.25
N ILE A 13 -24.42 8.35 10.53
CA ILE A 13 -24.70 9.80 10.67
C ILE A 13 -24.17 10.32 12.01
N GLY A 14 -24.23 9.50 13.06
CA GLY A 14 -23.84 9.90 14.41
C GLY A 14 -22.37 10.27 14.54
N MET A 15 -21.50 9.53 13.90
CA MET A 15 -20.05 9.82 13.90
C MET A 15 -19.71 11.11 13.15
N GLU A 16 -20.36 11.39 12.02
CA GLU A 16 -20.16 12.67 11.32
C GLU A 16 -20.73 13.85 12.10
N LEU A 17 -21.88 13.68 12.77
CA LEU A 17 -22.42 14.71 13.66
C LEU A 17 -21.50 14.97 14.86
N ALA A 18 -20.98 13.92 15.49
CA ALA A 18 -20.00 14.05 16.58
C ALA A 18 -18.72 14.77 16.10
N LYS A 19 -18.27 14.50 14.88
CA LYS A 19 -17.12 15.17 14.25
C LYS A 19 -17.38 16.67 14.06
N VAL A 20 -18.58 17.07 13.62
CA VAL A 20 -18.97 18.49 13.50
C VAL A 20 -18.88 19.20 14.85
N TYR A 21 -19.28 18.54 15.94
CA TYR A 21 -19.21 19.10 17.29
C TYR A 21 -17.81 18.96 17.94
N SER A 22 -16.85 18.24 17.37
CA SER A 22 -15.51 18.08 17.95
C SER A 22 -14.78 19.41 18.16
N GLY A 23 -14.94 20.37 17.23
CA GLY A 23 -14.38 21.70 17.35
C GLY A 23 -15.07 22.59 18.41
N LYS A 24 -16.24 22.18 18.93
CA LYS A 24 -17.08 22.90 19.88
C LYS A 24 -17.17 22.29 21.29
N ALA A 25 -16.33 21.28 21.55
CA ALA A 25 -16.32 20.55 22.82
C ALA A 25 -15.99 21.43 24.04
N LYS A 26 -15.44 22.61 23.82
CA LYS A 26 -15.23 23.65 24.89
C LYS A 26 -16.51 24.39 25.29
N ASP A 27 -17.50 24.47 24.39
CA ASP A 27 -18.74 25.22 24.57
C ASP A 27 -19.89 24.33 25.03
N TYR A 28 -19.80 23.04 24.76
CA TYR A 28 -20.83 22.04 24.99
C TYR A 28 -20.33 20.84 25.80
N LYS A 29 -21.21 20.31 26.66
CA LYS A 29 -21.00 18.99 27.30
C LYS A 29 -21.70 17.93 26.46
N ILE A 30 -20.94 17.15 25.70
CA ILE A 30 -21.46 16.26 24.67
C ILE A 30 -21.37 14.80 25.13
N TYR A 31 -22.50 14.08 25.01
CA TYR A 31 -22.61 12.66 25.28
C TYR A 31 -23.11 11.94 24.03
N VAL A 32 -22.42 10.86 23.68
CA VAL A 32 -22.84 9.89 22.68
C VAL A 32 -23.35 8.64 23.39
N LEU A 33 -24.60 8.28 23.14
CA LEU A 33 -25.23 7.07 23.68
C LEU A 33 -25.44 6.07 22.55
N ASP A 34 -24.97 4.84 22.73
CA ASP A 34 -25.20 3.74 21.79
C ASP A 34 -25.29 2.42 22.56
N ASN A 35 -26.08 1.46 22.10
CA ASN A 35 -26.12 0.14 22.70
C ASN A 35 -24.94 -0.75 22.26
N GLU A 36 -24.34 -0.44 21.12
CA GLU A 36 -23.15 -1.10 20.62
C GLU A 36 -21.88 -0.40 21.13
N PHE A 37 -20.79 -1.14 21.18
CA PHE A 37 -19.49 -0.62 21.54
C PHE A 37 -18.50 -0.87 20.39
N HIS A 38 -18.06 0.20 19.75
CA HIS A 38 -17.06 0.18 18.69
C HIS A 38 -15.81 0.95 19.14
N PRO A 39 -14.76 0.29 19.61
CA PRO A 39 -13.62 0.94 20.27
C PRO A 39 -12.92 1.98 19.42
N GLY A 40 -12.70 1.73 18.13
CA GLY A 40 -12.11 2.72 17.23
C GLY A 40 -12.93 4.01 17.15
N ARG A 41 -14.28 3.90 17.16
CA ARG A 41 -15.19 5.05 17.16
C ARG A 41 -15.21 5.74 18.51
N VAL A 42 -15.23 4.97 19.62
CA VAL A 42 -15.15 5.49 20.98
C VAL A 42 -13.82 6.21 21.22
N SER A 43 -12.71 5.64 20.76
CA SER A 43 -11.40 6.30 20.83
C SER A 43 -11.37 7.65 20.10
N ARG A 44 -12.01 7.73 18.92
CA ARG A 44 -12.15 9.00 18.19
C ARG A 44 -13.00 10.02 18.98
N LEU A 45 -14.13 9.58 19.57
CA LEU A 45 -14.95 10.45 20.42
C LEU A 45 -14.15 11.02 21.59
N ASN A 46 -13.35 10.18 22.25
CA ASN A 46 -12.50 10.61 23.36
C ASN A 46 -11.45 11.66 22.91
N LYS A 47 -10.81 11.45 21.74
CA LYS A 47 -9.90 12.44 21.16
C LYS A 47 -10.59 13.78 20.84
N TRP A 48 -11.88 13.73 20.52
CA TRP A 48 -12.70 14.91 20.26
C TRP A 48 -13.27 15.57 21.54
N GLY A 49 -12.97 15.03 22.73
CA GLY A 49 -13.50 15.52 24.01
C GLY A 49 -14.97 15.18 24.23
N ILE A 50 -15.50 14.18 23.51
CA ILE A 50 -16.91 13.74 23.57
C ILE A 50 -16.99 12.47 24.40
N LYS A 51 -17.94 12.44 25.37
CA LYS A 51 -18.10 11.30 26.27
C LYS A 51 -19.01 10.24 25.66
N PHE A 52 -18.52 9.01 25.59
CA PHE A 52 -19.33 7.85 25.21
C PHE A 52 -19.96 7.20 26.44
N VAL A 53 -21.20 6.73 26.28
CA VAL A 53 -21.93 5.95 27.26
C VAL A 53 -22.65 4.81 26.56
N GLN A 54 -22.32 3.58 26.91
CA GLN A 54 -23.04 2.42 26.39
C GLN A 54 -24.43 2.33 27.03
N CYS A 55 -25.46 2.59 26.24
CA CYS A 55 -26.83 2.67 26.72
C CYS A 55 -27.84 2.31 25.62
N ASP A 56 -28.72 1.36 25.92
CA ASP A 56 -29.86 1.02 25.04
C ASP A 56 -31.00 2.01 25.27
N ILE A 57 -31.61 2.54 24.21
CA ILE A 57 -32.78 3.44 24.30
C ILE A 57 -34.05 2.75 24.87
N LEU A 58 -34.06 1.43 24.94
CA LEU A 58 -35.10 0.69 25.64
C LEU A 58 -34.90 0.67 27.17
N ASP A 59 -33.67 0.93 27.67
CA ASP A 59 -33.38 1.01 29.10
C ASP A 59 -33.66 2.42 29.66
N LYS A 60 -34.89 2.65 30.03
CA LYS A 60 -35.36 3.93 30.56
C LYS A 60 -34.59 4.41 31.79
N VAL A 61 -34.10 3.50 32.63
CA VAL A 61 -33.38 3.84 33.88
C VAL A 61 -32.00 4.40 33.53
N LYS A 62 -31.26 3.78 32.67
CA LYS A 62 -29.94 4.24 32.20
C LYS A 62 -30.02 5.54 31.37
N LEU A 63 -31.08 5.70 30.58
CA LEU A 63 -31.27 6.90 29.76
C LEU A 63 -31.54 8.14 30.62
N LYS A 64 -32.29 8.03 31.70
CA LYS A 64 -32.85 9.11 32.49
C LYS A 64 -31.83 10.23 32.80
N PRO A 65 -30.64 9.95 33.40
CA PRO A 65 -29.70 11.00 33.81
C PRO A 65 -29.08 11.80 32.64
N PHE A 66 -29.16 11.26 31.43
CA PHE A 66 -28.65 11.91 30.24
C PHE A 66 -29.71 12.75 29.54
N ILE A 67 -30.91 12.21 29.39
CA ILE A 67 -31.96 12.80 28.56
C ILE A 67 -32.73 13.93 29.35
N GLU A 68 -32.98 13.75 30.63
CA GLU A 68 -33.72 14.75 31.42
C GLU A 68 -32.99 16.09 31.53
N GLU A 69 -31.64 16.06 31.55
CA GLU A 69 -30.81 17.24 31.67
C GLU A 69 -30.31 17.81 30.32
N ALA A 70 -30.69 17.21 29.20
CA ALA A 70 -30.21 17.64 27.91
C ALA A 70 -30.88 18.89 27.42
N ASP A 71 -30.11 19.85 26.90
CA ASP A 71 -30.61 21.02 26.19
C ASP A 71 -30.94 20.71 24.73
N ILE A 72 -30.12 19.82 24.10
CA ILE A 72 -30.28 19.38 22.71
C ILE A 72 -30.15 17.86 22.66
N ILE A 73 -31.10 17.23 22.02
CA ILE A 73 -31.11 15.76 21.83
C ILE A 73 -31.16 15.46 20.34
N PHE A 74 -30.11 14.85 19.81
CA PHE A 74 -30.12 14.25 18.48
C PHE A 74 -30.48 12.77 18.61
N HIS A 75 -31.72 12.44 18.21
CA HIS A 75 -32.24 11.09 18.39
C HIS A 75 -32.05 10.28 17.11
N LEU A 76 -30.81 9.69 16.93
CA LEU A 76 -30.45 8.89 15.76
C LEU A 76 -30.57 7.39 15.98
N ALA A 77 -30.66 6.94 17.23
CA ALA A 77 -30.78 5.52 17.55
C ALA A 77 -32.01 4.90 16.90
N GLY A 78 -31.80 3.76 16.23
CA GLY A 78 -32.83 3.02 15.55
C GLY A 78 -32.23 1.98 14.61
N ILE A 79 -32.94 0.89 14.38
CA ILE A 79 -32.53 -0.13 13.42
C ILE A 79 -33.03 0.32 12.04
N THR A 80 -32.12 0.37 11.07
CA THR A 80 -32.37 1.00 9.76
C THR A 80 -32.28 0.00 8.60
N ASP A 81 -32.41 -1.29 8.87
CA ASP A 81 -32.40 -2.30 7.81
C ASP A 81 -33.74 -2.27 7.07
N VAL A 82 -33.63 -2.04 5.76
CA VAL A 82 -34.77 -2.09 4.85
C VAL A 82 -34.54 -3.34 3.98
N PRO A 83 -35.46 -4.32 4.00
CA PRO A 83 -35.35 -5.51 3.16
C PRO A 83 -35.21 -5.13 1.69
N THR A 84 -34.33 -5.79 0.96
CA THR A 84 -34.13 -5.57 -0.48
C THR A 84 -35.11 -6.36 -1.33
N THR A 85 -35.63 -7.46 -0.79
CA THR A 85 -36.65 -8.32 -1.45
C THR A 85 -37.68 -8.81 -0.43
N SER A 86 -38.85 -9.26 -0.90
CA SER A 86 -39.92 -9.84 -0.07
C SER A 86 -39.53 -11.14 0.67
N ASP A 87 -38.49 -11.81 0.19
CA ASP A 87 -37.99 -13.07 0.72
C ASP A 87 -37.01 -12.91 1.89
N ASP A 88 -36.52 -11.66 2.14
CA ASP A 88 -35.55 -11.35 3.18
C ASP A 88 -36.18 -10.94 4.53
N ILE A 89 -37.48 -11.15 4.75
CA ILE A 89 -38.17 -10.69 5.96
C ILE A 89 -38.01 -11.71 7.09
N ASP A 90 -37.13 -11.44 8.04
CA ASP A 90 -37.07 -12.10 9.34
C ASP A 90 -38.10 -11.47 10.29
N ILE A 91 -39.18 -12.18 10.60
CA ILE A 91 -40.28 -11.73 11.47
C ILE A 91 -39.79 -11.30 12.86
N ASN A 92 -38.77 -11.91 13.42
CA ASN A 92 -38.21 -11.54 14.73
C ASN A 92 -37.40 -10.25 14.66
N HIS A 93 -36.62 -10.09 13.59
CA HIS A 93 -35.89 -8.86 13.31
C HIS A 93 -36.87 -7.69 13.10
N ASP A 94 -37.93 -7.89 12.36
CA ASP A 94 -38.94 -6.90 12.04
C ASP A 94 -39.73 -6.42 13.29
N LYS A 95 -40.00 -7.33 14.22
CA LYS A 95 -40.54 -6.99 15.54
C LYS A 95 -39.57 -6.15 16.38
N LEU A 96 -38.26 -6.43 16.28
CA LEU A 96 -37.25 -5.67 16.98
C LEU A 96 -37.11 -4.25 16.38
N VAL A 97 -37.15 -4.11 15.06
CA VAL A 97 -37.16 -2.83 14.33
C VAL A 97 -38.30 -1.94 14.84
N SER A 98 -39.50 -2.50 14.87
CA SER A 98 -40.73 -1.82 15.37
C SER A 98 -40.58 -1.45 16.86
N LYS A 99 -40.13 -2.36 17.70
CA LYS A 99 -39.99 -2.15 19.15
C LYS A 99 -38.96 -1.02 19.44
N VAL A 100 -37.79 -1.06 18.83
CA VAL A 100 -36.73 -0.07 19.02
C VAL A 100 -37.19 1.27 18.46
N GLY A 101 -37.72 1.29 17.24
CA GLY A 101 -38.21 2.51 16.57
C GLY A 101 -39.31 3.22 17.33
N ILE A 102 -40.33 2.52 17.85
CA ILE A 102 -41.48 3.12 18.53
C ILE A 102 -41.18 3.30 20.02
N LYS A 103 -40.97 2.17 20.76
CA LYS A 103 -40.82 2.22 22.21
C LYS A 103 -39.57 2.97 22.67
N GLY A 104 -38.45 2.76 21.97
CA GLY A 104 -37.20 3.47 22.23
C GLY A 104 -37.37 4.99 22.04
N SER A 105 -38.00 5.42 20.94
CA SER A 105 -38.29 6.86 20.68
C SER A 105 -39.23 7.43 21.72
N GLN A 106 -40.28 6.70 22.13
CA GLN A 106 -41.18 7.11 23.21
C GLN A 106 -40.46 7.34 24.56
N ASN A 107 -39.45 6.50 24.87
CA ASN A 107 -38.63 6.70 26.07
C ASN A 107 -37.88 8.03 26.01
N ILE A 108 -37.25 8.35 24.87
CA ILE A 108 -36.56 9.61 24.67
C ILE A 108 -37.51 10.80 24.79
N ILE A 109 -38.64 10.76 24.08
CA ILE A 109 -39.63 11.83 24.08
C ILE A 109 -40.18 12.06 25.51
N ASN A 110 -40.52 11.00 26.23
CA ASN A 110 -41.11 11.08 27.57
C ASN A 110 -40.08 11.61 28.60
N LEU A 111 -38.82 11.25 28.53
CA LEU A 111 -37.77 11.66 29.44
C LEU A 111 -37.25 13.08 29.16
N ALA A 112 -37.31 13.55 27.93
CA ALA A 112 -36.78 14.86 27.56
C ALA A 112 -37.47 15.98 28.35
N SER A 113 -36.71 16.97 28.78
CA SER A 113 -37.28 18.14 29.44
C SER A 113 -38.19 18.96 28.49
N LYS A 114 -39.09 19.80 29.02
CA LYS A 114 -39.94 20.67 28.19
C LYS A 114 -39.12 21.70 27.38
N ASN A 115 -37.96 22.05 27.88
CA ASN A 115 -37.07 23.05 27.25
C ASN A 115 -36.06 22.41 26.28
N ALA A 116 -35.93 21.09 26.27
CA ALA A 116 -35.01 20.39 25.37
C ALA A 116 -35.49 20.51 23.92
N LYS A 117 -34.54 20.74 23.00
CA LYS A 117 -34.78 20.69 21.57
C LYS A 117 -34.42 19.30 21.03
N ILE A 118 -35.42 18.58 20.50
CA ILE A 118 -35.23 17.23 19.97
C ILE A 118 -35.12 17.29 18.45
N ILE A 119 -33.99 16.89 17.92
CA ILE A 119 -33.75 16.75 16.48
C ILE A 119 -33.88 15.26 16.11
N PHE A 120 -34.85 14.96 15.26
CA PHE A 120 -35.16 13.60 14.86
C PHE A 120 -34.97 13.39 13.36
N PRO A 121 -34.00 12.56 12.94
CA PRO A 121 -33.87 12.13 11.54
C PRO A 121 -34.94 11.10 11.22
N SER A 122 -36.01 11.56 10.57
CA SER A 122 -36.97 10.74 9.87
C SER A 122 -36.37 10.36 8.49
N THR A 123 -37.16 9.85 7.58
CA THR A 123 -36.68 9.28 6.31
C THR A 123 -37.61 9.66 5.16
N HIS A 124 -37.06 9.71 3.95
CA HIS A 124 -37.90 9.80 2.74
C HIS A 124 -38.75 8.53 2.53
N VAL A 125 -38.35 7.40 3.10
CA VAL A 125 -39.06 6.11 2.93
C VAL A 125 -40.51 6.17 3.50
N VAL A 126 -40.86 7.17 4.29
CA VAL A 126 -42.27 7.39 4.73
C VAL A 126 -43.26 7.59 3.56
N PHE A 127 -42.78 7.72 2.33
CA PHE A 127 -43.59 7.87 1.11
C PHE A 127 -43.56 6.64 0.19
N GLU A 128 -43.07 5.49 0.66
CA GLU A 128 -42.86 4.31 -0.18
C GLU A 128 -44.15 3.67 -0.72
N GLY A 129 -45.26 3.81 -0.02
CA GLY A 129 -46.57 3.32 -0.43
C GLY A 129 -47.33 4.23 -1.41
N LEU A 130 -46.64 5.11 -2.12
CA LEU A 130 -47.25 5.93 -3.17
C LEU A 130 -47.37 5.11 -4.47
N ASP A 131 -48.62 4.97 -4.98
CA ASP A 131 -48.93 4.17 -6.19
C ASP A 131 -48.38 4.77 -7.50
N LYS A 132 -47.99 6.03 -7.51
CA LYS A 132 -47.54 6.77 -8.72
C LYS A 132 -46.28 7.56 -8.44
N ILE A 133 -45.47 7.75 -9.50
CA ILE A 133 -44.33 8.64 -9.47
C ILE A 133 -44.80 10.04 -9.05
N THR A 134 -44.44 10.47 -7.85
CA THR A 134 -44.77 11.79 -7.34
C THR A 134 -43.52 12.62 -7.22
N LYS A 135 -43.49 13.79 -7.89
CA LYS A 135 -42.31 14.66 -7.89
C LYS A 135 -42.50 15.87 -6.98
N ASN A 136 -41.38 16.36 -6.42
CA ASN A 136 -41.33 17.56 -5.58
C ASN A 136 -42.22 17.48 -4.35
N ILE A 137 -42.29 16.34 -3.67
CA ILE A 137 -43.01 16.16 -2.41
C ILE A 137 -42.49 17.15 -1.39
N ASN A 138 -43.37 18.01 -0.88
CA ASN A 138 -43.06 18.92 0.21
C ASN A 138 -43.50 18.35 1.57
N GLU A 139 -43.19 19.07 2.63
CA GLU A 139 -43.41 18.59 4.02
C GLU A 139 -44.90 18.46 4.39
N LYS A 140 -45.82 19.05 3.63
CA LYS A 140 -47.28 18.96 3.84
C LYS A 140 -47.91 17.71 3.28
N HIS A 141 -47.21 16.97 2.41
CA HIS A 141 -47.66 15.68 1.89
C HIS A 141 -47.80 14.68 3.04
N LEU A 142 -48.92 13.98 3.07
CA LEU A 142 -49.17 12.95 4.09
C LEU A 142 -48.25 11.73 3.80
N PRO A 143 -47.57 11.18 4.82
CA PRO A 143 -46.87 9.94 4.72
C PRO A 143 -47.76 8.74 4.29
N SER A 144 -47.20 7.83 3.52
CA SER A 144 -47.83 6.54 3.14
C SER A 144 -46.80 5.43 3.41
N PRO A 145 -46.54 5.07 4.68
CA PRO A 145 -45.59 4.05 5.06
C PRO A 145 -46.16 2.64 4.88
N GLU A 146 -45.33 1.69 4.43
CA GLU A 146 -45.69 0.27 4.30
C GLU A 146 -44.79 -0.64 5.15
N LEU A 147 -43.49 -0.33 5.25
CA LEU A 147 -42.54 -1.13 6.01
C LEU A 147 -42.56 -0.75 7.50
N ASN A 148 -42.29 -1.73 8.38
CA ASN A 148 -42.24 -1.51 9.84
C ASN A 148 -41.23 -0.41 10.23
N TYR A 149 -40.16 -0.26 9.46
CA TYR A 149 -39.20 0.84 9.64
C TYR A 149 -39.87 2.22 9.41
N SER A 150 -40.53 2.40 8.29
CA SER A 150 -41.18 3.67 7.94
C SER A 150 -42.39 3.96 8.81
N ILE A 151 -43.18 2.92 9.16
CA ILE A 151 -44.30 3.00 10.14
C ILE A 151 -43.77 3.53 11.48
N GLY A 152 -42.67 2.96 11.98
CA GLY A 152 -42.02 3.41 13.23
C GLY A 152 -41.55 4.85 13.17
N LYS A 153 -41.03 5.30 12.02
CA LYS A 153 -40.62 6.70 11.80
C LYS A 153 -41.81 7.65 11.82
N VAL A 154 -42.89 7.30 11.11
CA VAL A 154 -44.15 8.10 11.10
C VAL A 154 -44.76 8.18 12.48
N GLN A 155 -44.82 7.06 13.23
CA GLN A 155 -45.31 7.04 14.59
C GLN A 155 -44.48 8.01 15.50
N THR A 156 -43.17 7.99 15.35
CA THR A 156 -42.27 8.90 16.10
C THR A 156 -42.50 10.38 15.72
N GLU A 157 -42.72 10.67 14.42
CA GLU A 157 -43.10 12.03 13.98
C GLU A 157 -44.39 12.48 14.69
N GLN A 158 -45.41 11.62 14.74
CA GLN A 158 -46.72 11.89 15.40
C GLN A 158 -46.54 12.05 16.91
N ASP A 159 -45.79 11.20 17.57
CA ASP A 159 -45.51 11.26 19.00
C ASP A 159 -44.79 12.57 19.38
N LEU A 160 -43.82 13.01 18.57
CA LEU A 160 -43.14 14.29 18.75
C LEU A 160 -44.10 15.48 18.62
N ILE A 161 -44.93 15.49 17.58
CA ILE A 161 -45.93 16.54 17.35
C ILE A 161 -46.92 16.59 18.52
N ALA A 162 -47.42 15.47 18.98
CA ALA A 162 -48.36 15.35 20.08
C ALA A 162 -47.74 15.74 21.45
N SER A 163 -46.43 15.58 21.62
CA SER A 163 -45.71 15.78 22.88
C SER A 163 -45.68 17.21 23.39
N LYS A 164 -46.02 18.22 22.57
CA LYS A 164 -45.91 19.65 22.85
C LYS A 164 -44.50 20.08 23.30
N LYS A 165 -43.46 19.32 22.98
CA LYS A 165 -42.04 19.64 23.21
C LYS A 165 -41.48 20.34 21.99
N ASN A 166 -40.31 20.98 22.12
CA ASN A 166 -39.62 21.57 21.00
C ASN A 166 -38.98 20.51 20.14
N TYR A 167 -39.39 20.39 18.89
CA TYR A 167 -38.89 19.37 17.98
C TYR A 167 -38.50 19.94 16.62
N ILE A 168 -37.57 19.26 15.96
CA ILE A 168 -37.25 19.39 14.53
C ILE A 168 -37.22 17.98 13.92
N ILE A 169 -38.04 17.76 12.91
CA ILE A 169 -38.05 16.51 12.15
C ILE A 169 -37.37 16.75 10.82
N LEU A 170 -36.36 15.96 10.52
CA LEU A 170 -35.64 15.97 9.24
C LEU A 170 -35.94 14.70 8.45
N ARG A 171 -36.76 14.78 7.39
CA ARG A 171 -37.02 13.67 6.46
C ARG A 171 -35.84 13.60 5.52
N LEU A 172 -34.88 12.71 5.84
CA LEU A 172 -33.64 12.55 5.10
C LEU A 172 -33.88 11.83 3.78
N GLY A 173 -33.24 12.31 2.70
CA GLY A 173 -33.05 11.53 1.50
C GLY A 173 -32.18 10.30 1.75
N SER A 174 -31.93 9.47 0.74
CA SER A 174 -30.94 8.40 0.81
C SER A 174 -29.56 9.00 1.05
N VAL A 175 -28.98 8.71 2.21
CA VAL A 175 -27.77 9.37 2.72
C VAL A 175 -26.54 8.69 2.12
N TYR A 176 -25.64 9.44 1.48
CA TYR A 176 -24.41 8.92 0.87
C TYR A 176 -23.15 9.64 1.37
N GLY A 177 -21.98 9.02 1.17
CA GLY A 177 -20.66 9.59 1.49
C GLY A 177 -19.77 8.61 2.23
N TYR A 178 -18.46 8.85 2.22
CA TYR A 178 -17.49 8.01 2.92
C TYR A 178 -17.22 8.58 4.32
N SER A 179 -17.44 7.78 5.34
CA SER A 179 -17.21 8.11 6.76
C SER A 179 -16.34 7.04 7.44
N GLY A 180 -15.28 6.60 6.77
CA GLY A 180 -14.38 5.56 7.27
C GLY A 180 -15.13 4.27 7.63
N ASP A 181 -14.80 3.69 8.79
CA ASP A 181 -15.38 2.45 9.32
C ASP A 181 -16.86 2.56 9.73
N SER A 182 -17.43 3.77 9.77
CA SER A 182 -18.86 3.96 10.02
C SER A 182 -19.71 4.01 8.73
N THR A 183 -19.07 3.97 7.56
CA THR A 183 -19.77 4.06 6.26
C THR A 183 -20.74 2.91 6.04
N ARG A 184 -21.98 3.26 5.72
CA ARG A 184 -23.02 2.28 5.39
C ARG A 184 -22.96 1.91 3.91
N ILE A 185 -22.40 0.74 3.60
CA ILE A 185 -22.15 0.29 2.22
C ILE A 185 -23.45 -0.04 1.47
N ASN A 186 -24.46 -0.60 2.14
CA ASN A 186 -25.71 -1.08 1.52
C ASN A 186 -26.63 0.03 0.99
N ILE A 187 -26.21 1.29 1.04
CA ILE A 187 -26.90 2.41 0.36
C ILE A 187 -26.48 2.42 -1.10
N MET A 188 -27.44 2.52 -2.02
CA MET A 188 -27.24 2.38 -3.46
C MET A 188 -26.05 3.23 -3.98
N THR A 189 -25.97 4.51 -3.63
CA THR A 189 -24.88 5.40 -4.07
C THR A 189 -23.51 4.96 -3.55
N ASN A 190 -23.43 4.55 -2.27
CA ASN A 190 -22.21 4.05 -1.66
C ASN A 190 -21.80 2.72 -2.29
N LEU A 191 -22.75 1.79 -2.44
CA LEU A 191 -22.51 0.49 -3.07
C LEU A 191 -22.03 0.63 -4.52
N PHE A 192 -22.66 1.50 -5.32
CA PHE A 192 -22.26 1.77 -6.70
C PHE A 192 -20.86 2.35 -6.78
N SER A 193 -20.53 3.28 -5.89
CA SER A 193 -19.18 3.86 -5.81
C SER A 193 -18.12 2.81 -5.46
N LYS A 194 -18.42 1.91 -4.50
CA LYS A 194 -17.53 0.81 -4.11
C LYS A 194 -17.33 -0.19 -5.26
N ILE A 195 -18.41 -0.68 -5.87
CA ILE A 195 -18.33 -1.57 -7.03
C ILE A 195 -17.53 -0.92 -8.17
N THR A 196 -17.70 0.39 -8.37
CA THR A 196 -16.96 1.16 -9.38
C THR A 196 -15.47 1.24 -9.05
N ALA A 197 -15.10 1.45 -7.80
CA ALA A 197 -13.70 1.41 -7.34
C ALA A 197 -13.05 0.05 -7.62
N GLU A 198 -13.80 -1.03 -7.45
CA GLU A 198 -13.37 -2.41 -7.67
C GLU A 198 -13.44 -2.87 -9.14
N ASN A 199 -13.76 -2.00 -10.09
CA ASN A 199 -13.98 -2.33 -11.51
C ASN A 199 -15.05 -3.41 -11.75
N GLY A 200 -16.05 -3.49 -10.87
CA GLY A 200 -17.09 -4.50 -10.87
C GLY A 200 -18.22 -4.27 -11.87
N VAL A 201 -19.38 -4.87 -11.61
CA VAL A 201 -20.56 -4.77 -12.47
C VAL A 201 -21.69 -4.10 -11.72
N LEU A 202 -22.17 -2.95 -12.19
CA LEU A 202 -23.37 -2.28 -11.69
C LEU A 202 -24.62 -2.92 -12.31
N LYS A 203 -25.45 -3.53 -11.46
CA LYS A 203 -26.71 -4.16 -11.87
C LYS A 203 -27.87 -3.20 -11.64
N LEU A 204 -28.58 -2.81 -12.70
CA LEU A 204 -29.72 -1.90 -12.67
C LEU A 204 -31.01 -2.71 -12.80
N PHE A 205 -31.73 -2.86 -11.70
CA PHE A 205 -33.03 -3.50 -11.68
C PHE A 205 -34.08 -2.63 -12.39
N GLY A 206 -34.89 -3.22 -13.27
CA GLY A 206 -35.92 -2.54 -14.05
C GLY A 206 -35.37 -1.34 -14.85
N GLY A 207 -34.18 -1.48 -15.43
CA GLY A 207 -33.55 -0.42 -16.20
C GLY A 207 -33.04 0.77 -15.41
N GLY A 208 -33.16 0.78 -14.08
CA GLY A 208 -32.71 1.88 -13.23
C GLY A 208 -33.57 3.15 -13.30
N GLU A 209 -34.84 3.03 -13.69
CA GLU A 209 -35.77 4.16 -13.88
C GLU A 209 -36.26 4.78 -12.57
N GLN A 210 -36.01 4.15 -11.44
CA GLN A 210 -36.47 4.61 -10.12
C GLN A 210 -35.83 5.94 -9.73
N TYR A 211 -36.65 6.84 -9.19
CA TYR A 211 -36.18 8.10 -8.60
C TYR A 211 -35.69 7.89 -7.16
N LYS A 212 -34.59 8.57 -6.82
CA LYS A 212 -34.05 8.65 -5.47
C LYS A 212 -33.73 10.09 -5.10
N SER A 213 -34.22 10.49 -3.94
CA SER A 213 -33.82 11.75 -3.31
C SER A 213 -32.56 11.52 -2.49
N LEU A 214 -31.51 12.27 -2.72
CA LEU A 214 -30.17 11.99 -2.24
C LEU A 214 -29.63 13.17 -1.38
N VAL A 215 -28.82 12.86 -0.38
CA VAL A 215 -28.15 13.86 0.45
C VAL A 215 -26.82 13.30 0.99
N SER A 216 -25.77 14.12 1.01
CA SER A 216 -24.48 13.75 1.61
C SER A 216 -24.58 13.63 3.12
N VAL A 217 -23.92 12.63 3.72
CA VAL A 217 -23.82 12.45 5.17
C VAL A 217 -23.23 13.69 5.86
N PHE A 218 -22.31 14.38 5.19
CA PHE A 218 -21.69 15.61 5.69
C PHE A 218 -22.71 16.76 5.74
N ASP A 219 -23.55 16.90 4.73
CA ASP A 219 -24.63 17.89 4.73
C ASP A 219 -25.75 17.55 5.71
N VAL A 220 -26.02 16.27 5.96
CA VAL A 220 -26.95 15.83 7.01
C VAL A 220 -26.45 16.29 8.38
N ALA A 221 -25.17 16.01 8.71
CA ALA A 221 -24.57 16.40 9.97
C ALA A 221 -24.59 17.94 10.16
N ARG A 222 -24.20 18.69 9.12
CA ARG A 222 -24.27 20.17 9.12
C ARG A 222 -25.69 20.71 9.22
N CYS A 223 -26.66 20.07 8.57
CA CYS A 223 -28.07 20.47 8.65
C CYS A 223 -28.61 20.24 10.06
N MET A 224 -28.29 19.12 10.71
CA MET A 224 -28.66 18.85 12.09
C MET A 224 -28.09 19.90 13.05
N GLU A 225 -26.82 20.24 12.94
CA GLU A 225 -26.17 21.31 13.71
C GLU A 225 -26.89 22.66 13.47
N TYR A 226 -27.08 22.98 12.18
CA TYR A 226 -27.72 24.27 11.81
C TYR A 226 -29.09 24.44 12.41
N VAL A 227 -29.97 23.44 12.32
CA VAL A 227 -31.33 23.55 12.90
C VAL A 227 -31.34 23.48 14.43
N ALA A 228 -30.37 22.81 15.03
CA ALA A 228 -30.23 22.74 16.48
C ALA A 228 -29.81 24.06 17.09
N GLU A 229 -28.88 24.78 16.46
CA GLU A 229 -28.32 26.02 16.96
C GLU A 229 -29.17 27.26 16.61
N LYS A 230 -30.00 27.17 15.58
CA LYS A 230 -30.86 28.28 15.16
C LYS A 230 -32.11 28.39 16.05
N ASN A 231 -32.13 29.37 16.96
CA ASN A 231 -33.22 29.55 17.93
C ASN A 231 -34.58 29.88 17.28
N SER A 232 -34.58 30.44 16.06
CA SER A 232 -35.81 30.79 15.32
C SER A 232 -36.50 29.58 14.70
N ILE A 233 -35.85 28.39 14.65
CA ILE A 233 -36.42 27.17 14.06
C ILE A 233 -36.88 26.24 15.20
N ASN A 234 -38.22 26.12 15.34
CA ASN A 234 -38.85 25.29 16.38
C ASN A 234 -40.13 24.66 15.84
N ASN A 235 -40.42 23.41 16.24
CA ASN A 235 -41.65 22.68 15.89
C ASN A 235 -41.88 22.58 14.36
N GLU A 236 -40.86 22.18 13.66
CA GLU A 236 -40.84 22.16 12.21
C GLU A 236 -40.45 20.79 11.65
N ILE A 237 -40.99 20.54 10.47
CA ILE A 237 -40.58 19.38 9.63
C ILE A 237 -39.89 19.91 8.39
N PHE A 238 -38.75 19.35 8.01
CA PHE A 238 -38.01 19.68 6.80
C PHE A 238 -37.62 18.44 6.02
N ASN A 239 -37.68 18.52 4.71
CA ASN A 239 -37.04 17.57 3.83
C ASN A 239 -35.56 17.95 3.70
N CYS A 240 -34.66 17.06 4.12
CA CYS A 240 -33.23 17.22 4.02
C CYS A 240 -32.70 16.39 2.82
N VAL A 241 -32.71 17.01 1.66
CA VAL A 241 -32.36 16.43 0.37
C VAL A 241 -31.57 17.46 -0.43
N SER A 242 -30.44 17.09 -0.99
CA SER A 242 -29.65 17.97 -1.87
C SER A 242 -30.11 17.88 -3.32
N GLU A 243 -30.26 16.66 -3.84
CA GLU A 243 -30.47 16.38 -5.25
C GLU A 243 -31.42 15.18 -5.45
N ASN A 244 -32.02 15.12 -6.65
CA ASN A 244 -32.89 14.00 -7.03
C ASN A 244 -32.40 13.41 -8.34
N TYR A 245 -32.14 12.09 -8.36
CA TYR A 245 -31.63 11.34 -9.52
C TYR A 245 -32.40 10.06 -9.77
N GLN A 246 -32.41 9.62 -11.02
CA GLN A 246 -32.72 8.23 -11.31
C GLN A 246 -31.50 7.33 -11.01
N VAL A 247 -31.75 6.07 -10.68
CA VAL A 247 -30.68 5.10 -10.37
C VAL A 247 -29.70 4.96 -11.54
N LYS A 248 -30.21 4.95 -12.78
CA LYS A 248 -29.39 4.91 -14.00
C LYS A 248 -28.48 6.12 -14.17
N GLU A 249 -28.91 7.31 -13.73
CA GLU A 249 -28.09 8.51 -13.80
C GLU A 249 -26.91 8.44 -12.81
N VAL A 250 -27.13 7.89 -11.61
CA VAL A 250 -26.05 7.63 -10.66
C VAL A 250 -25.05 6.61 -11.22
N ALA A 251 -25.54 5.54 -11.83
CA ALA A 251 -24.66 4.55 -12.48
C ALA A 251 -23.86 5.18 -13.64
N LYS A 252 -24.46 6.09 -14.41
CA LYS A 252 -23.77 6.83 -15.46
C LYS A 252 -22.65 7.70 -14.89
N ILE A 253 -22.89 8.44 -13.81
CA ILE A 253 -21.84 9.22 -13.10
C ILE A 253 -20.68 8.30 -12.69
N CYS A 254 -20.96 7.13 -12.12
CA CYS A 254 -19.95 6.14 -11.79
C CYS A 254 -19.12 5.72 -13.01
N SER A 255 -19.76 5.42 -14.14
CA SER A 255 -19.08 4.99 -15.37
C SER A 255 -18.28 6.12 -16.05
N GLU A 256 -18.70 7.37 -15.90
CA GLU A 256 -17.94 8.53 -16.37
C GLU A 256 -16.64 8.73 -15.57
N ILE A 257 -16.63 8.40 -14.29
CA ILE A 257 -15.46 8.50 -13.42
C ILE A 257 -14.52 7.31 -13.61
N ASN A 258 -15.06 6.11 -13.81
CA ASN A 258 -14.29 4.90 -14.08
C ASN A 258 -14.91 4.11 -15.24
N ASN A 259 -14.33 4.22 -16.43
CA ASN A 259 -14.81 3.58 -17.66
C ASN A 259 -14.63 2.06 -17.71
N LYS A 260 -13.98 1.46 -16.73
CA LYS A 260 -13.80 -0.01 -16.61
C LYS A 260 -15.03 -0.68 -15.98
N VAL A 261 -15.86 0.07 -15.25
CA VAL A 261 -17.08 -0.47 -14.66
C VAL A 261 -18.08 -0.86 -15.74
N LYS A 262 -18.69 -2.02 -15.61
CA LYS A 262 -19.74 -2.48 -16.54
C LYS A 262 -21.12 -2.20 -15.95
N ILE A 263 -22.03 -1.72 -16.77
CA ILE A 263 -23.45 -1.53 -16.39
C ILE A 263 -24.26 -2.59 -17.13
N ILE A 264 -25.05 -3.36 -16.38
CA ILE A 264 -26.02 -4.30 -16.92
C ILE A 264 -27.41 -3.94 -16.41
N THR A 265 -28.40 -4.10 -17.24
CA THR A 265 -29.82 -3.86 -16.89
C THR A 265 -30.56 -5.17 -16.84
N THR A 266 -31.52 -5.26 -15.92
CA THR A 266 -32.42 -6.40 -15.80
C THR A 266 -33.88 -5.94 -16.02
N ASN A 267 -34.74 -6.88 -16.40
CA ASN A 267 -36.18 -6.63 -16.62
C ASN A 267 -37.02 -7.00 -15.39
N ASP A 268 -36.42 -7.05 -14.22
CA ASP A 268 -37.14 -7.37 -12.98
C ASP A 268 -38.26 -6.36 -12.72
N ASN A 269 -39.38 -6.84 -12.22
CA ASN A 269 -40.48 -5.96 -11.82
C ASN A 269 -40.07 -5.16 -10.56
N ILE A 270 -40.16 -3.82 -10.64
CA ILE A 270 -39.80 -2.93 -9.53
C ILE A 270 -41.09 -2.53 -8.82
N PRO A 271 -41.22 -2.85 -7.53
CA PRO A 271 -42.45 -2.56 -6.78
C PRO A 271 -42.69 -1.04 -6.62
N ASN A 272 -41.68 -0.20 -6.66
CA ASN A 272 -41.80 1.24 -6.51
C ASN A 272 -40.90 2.02 -7.48
N LEU A 273 -41.54 2.83 -8.34
CA LEU A 273 -40.85 3.68 -9.32
C LEU A 273 -40.20 4.93 -8.71
N GLY A 274 -40.39 5.14 -7.41
CA GLY A 274 -39.78 6.21 -6.65
C GLY A 274 -40.55 7.54 -6.69
N TYR A 275 -39.97 8.49 -6.00
CA TYR A 275 -40.50 9.84 -5.86
C TYR A 275 -39.35 10.82 -5.63
N THR A 276 -39.64 12.12 -5.72
CA THR A 276 -38.64 13.15 -5.42
C THR A 276 -39.15 14.10 -4.35
N LEU A 277 -38.25 14.51 -3.44
CA LEU A 277 -38.55 15.45 -2.37
C LEU A 277 -38.08 16.86 -2.74
N SER A 278 -38.82 17.88 -2.27
CA SER A 278 -38.46 19.29 -2.39
C SER A 278 -37.69 19.74 -1.14
N ASN A 279 -36.56 20.41 -1.32
CA ASN A 279 -35.78 20.99 -0.23
C ASN A 279 -36.02 22.51 -0.02
N LYS A 280 -37.01 23.09 -0.72
CA LYS A 280 -37.27 24.53 -0.71
C LYS A 280 -37.41 25.08 0.69
N LYS A 281 -38.10 24.38 1.59
CA LYS A 281 -38.38 24.87 2.94
C LYS A 281 -37.10 25.08 3.76
N ILE A 282 -36.18 24.10 3.75
CA ILE A 282 -34.94 24.21 4.53
C ILE A 282 -33.96 25.23 3.90
N THR A 283 -33.92 25.31 2.58
CA THR A 283 -33.08 26.32 1.88
C THR A 283 -33.61 27.75 2.09
N GLN A 284 -34.92 27.94 2.18
CA GLN A 284 -35.53 29.23 2.57
C GLN A 284 -35.20 29.64 4.01
N GLN A 285 -34.89 28.66 4.88
CA GLN A 285 -34.37 28.97 6.22
C GLN A 285 -32.89 29.39 6.19
N GLY A 286 -32.23 29.39 5.05
CA GLY A 286 -30.83 29.78 4.83
C GLY A 286 -29.81 28.67 4.86
N PHE A 287 -30.22 27.40 5.00
CA PHE A 287 -29.30 26.27 4.88
C PHE A 287 -28.83 26.08 3.44
N LYS A 288 -27.53 25.86 3.24
CA LYS A 288 -26.92 25.60 1.92
C LYS A 288 -26.24 24.23 1.91
N PHE A 289 -26.69 23.38 1.01
CA PHE A 289 -26.00 22.11 0.72
C PHE A 289 -24.65 22.40 0.06
N GLN A 290 -23.60 21.67 0.40
CA GLN A 290 -22.25 21.91 -0.07
C GLN A 290 -21.65 20.73 -0.84
N PHE A 291 -22.16 19.53 -0.61
CA PHE A 291 -21.59 18.30 -1.15
C PHE A 291 -22.47 17.72 -2.25
N GLY A 292 -22.10 17.98 -3.52
CA GLY A 292 -22.79 17.45 -4.69
C GLY A 292 -22.47 15.97 -4.93
N ILE A 293 -23.39 15.25 -5.57
CA ILE A 293 -23.26 13.80 -5.77
C ILE A 293 -22.04 13.41 -6.61
N LYS A 294 -21.72 14.16 -7.66
CA LYS A 294 -20.64 13.82 -8.60
C LYS A 294 -19.27 13.85 -7.91
N ASP A 295 -19.01 14.90 -7.14
CA ASP A 295 -17.77 15.05 -6.40
C ASP A 295 -17.67 14.02 -5.26
N SER A 296 -18.78 13.78 -4.56
CA SER A 296 -18.83 12.76 -3.50
C SER A 296 -18.64 11.34 -4.03
N ILE A 297 -19.19 10.98 -5.20
CA ILE A 297 -18.93 9.69 -5.84
C ILE A 297 -17.46 9.57 -6.22
N LYS A 298 -16.86 10.62 -6.76
CA LYS A 298 -15.43 10.64 -7.11
C LYS A 298 -14.57 10.46 -5.86
N GLU A 299 -14.87 11.14 -4.78
CA GLU A 299 -14.20 10.98 -3.48
C GLU A 299 -14.37 9.56 -2.95
N MET A 300 -15.59 9.03 -2.89
CA MET A 300 -15.84 7.65 -2.45
C MET A 300 -15.10 6.61 -3.29
N ILE A 301 -15.10 6.75 -4.61
CA ILE A 301 -14.35 5.84 -5.50
C ILE A 301 -12.85 5.91 -5.18
N ASN A 302 -12.30 7.09 -4.93
CA ASN A 302 -10.90 7.23 -4.56
C ASN A 302 -10.61 6.62 -3.18
N GLU A 303 -11.46 6.84 -2.18
CA GLU A 303 -11.30 6.26 -0.84
C GLU A 303 -11.38 4.72 -0.87
N TRP A 304 -12.27 4.15 -1.67
CA TRP A 304 -12.35 2.69 -1.85
C TRP A 304 -11.31 2.12 -2.81
N LYS A 305 -10.74 2.91 -3.73
CA LYS A 305 -9.53 2.51 -4.47
C LYS A 305 -8.31 2.45 -3.57
N PHE A 306 -8.30 3.22 -2.49
CA PHE A 306 -7.28 3.20 -1.45
C PHE A 306 -7.50 2.14 -0.34
N GLU A 307 -8.59 1.39 -0.33
CA GLU A 307 -8.47 0.05 0.22
C GLU A 307 -7.44 -0.64 -0.67
N PRO A 308 -6.29 -1.09 -0.12
CA PRO A 308 -5.27 -1.68 -0.96
C PRO A 308 -5.92 -2.79 -1.78
N THR A 309 -6.05 -2.57 -3.09
CA THR A 309 -6.53 -3.55 -4.08
C THR A 309 -5.55 -4.70 -4.21
N ASN A 310 -4.37 -4.58 -3.65
CA ASN A 310 -3.64 -5.66 -3.04
C ASN A 310 -4.33 -6.01 -1.71
N LYS A 311 -5.44 -6.75 -1.79
CA LYS A 311 -5.68 -7.73 -0.74
C LYS A 311 -4.42 -8.58 -0.76
N SER A 312 -3.48 -8.22 0.09
CA SER A 312 -2.34 -9.06 0.35
C SER A 312 -2.90 -10.44 0.61
N GLN A 313 -2.23 -11.46 0.15
CA GLN A 313 -2.64 -12.85 0.35
C GLN A 313 -2.87 -13.12 1.85
N GLU A 314 -2.31 -12.24 2.68
CA GLU A 314 -2.42 -12.21 4.13
C GLU A 314 -2.65 -10.77 4.61
N ILE A 315 -3.59 -10.59 5.52
CA ILE A 315 -3.87 -9.29 6.15
C ILE A 315 -3.19 -9.29 7.52
N ILE A 316 -2.31 -8.32 7.76
CA ILE A 316 -1.61 -8.13 9.02
C ILE A 316 -2.11 -6.85 9.68
N GLU A 317 -2.56 -6.96 10.91
CA GLU A 317 -3.05 -5.85 11.71
C GLU A 317 -2.36 -5.85 13.07
N THR A 318 -2.14 -4.69 13.64
CA THR A 318 -1.66 -4.54 15.01
C THR A 318 -2.85 -4.37 15.93
N GLY A 319 -2.84 -5.02 17.08
CA GLY A 319 -3.84 -4.79 18.12
C GLY A 319 -3.80 -3.31 18.54
N LYS A 320 -4.96 -2.75 18.90
CA LYS A 320 -5.05 -1.37 19.39
C LYS A 320 -4.85 -1.35 20.89
N ASP A 321 -3.86 -0.58 21.33
CA ASP A 321 -3.61 -0.33 22.74
C ASP A 321 -4.66 0.66 23.25
N ASP A 322 -5.70 0.13 23.89
CA ASP A 322 -6.84 0.93 24.34
C ASP A 322 -6.64 1.52 25.75
N PHE A 323 -5.73 0.93 26.51
CA PHE A 323 -5.50 1.37 27.89
C PHE A 323 -4.08 1.01 28.38
N ILE A 324 -3.36 2.00 28.90
CA ILE A 324 -2.05 1.82 29.55
C ILE A 324 -2.08 2.51 30.91
N ASP A 325 -1.77 1.77 31.98
CA ASP A 325 -1.58 2.33 33.33
C ASP A 325 -0.41 1.62 34.06
N ASN A 326 -0.25 1.92 35.35
CA ASN A 326 0.82 1.31 36.18
C ASN A 326 0.65 -0.21 36.41
N ARG A 327 -0.45 -0.81 35.99
CA ARG A 327 -0.70 -2.27 36.06
C ARG A 327 -0.32 -2.97 34.75
N GLY A 328 -0.19 -2.22 33.63
CA GLY A 328 0.19 -2.76 32.34
C GLY A 328 -0.63 -2.19 31.18
N LEU A 329 -0.74 -2.98 30.12
CA LEU A 329 -1.31 -2.65 28.82
C LEU A 329 -2.50 -3.57 28.54
N ILE A 330 -3.60 -3.00 28.01
CA ILE A 330 -4.71 -3.74 27.40
C ILE A 330 -4.69 -3.48 25.91
N THR A 331 -4.46 -4.54 25.13
CA THR A 331 -4.52 -4.52 23.66
C THR A 331 -5.73 -5.28 23.19
N ASN A 332 -6.58 -4.67 22.36
CA ASN A 332 -7.79 -5.29 21.83
C ASN A 332 -7.65 -5.61 20.34
N TYR A 333 -8.17 -6.77 19.97
CA TYR A 333 -8.25 -7.25 18.58
C TYR A 333 -9.73 -7.39 18.20
N TYR A 334 -10.10 -6.84 17.04
CA TYR A 334 -11.51 -6.82 16.61
C TYR A 334 -11.75 -7.87 15.55
N MET A 335 -12.78 -8.69 15.77
CA MET A 335 -13.19 -9.75 14.85
C MET A 335 -14.52 -9.38 14.22
N ASN A 336 -14.56 -9.37 12.90
CA ASN A 336 -15.80 -9.11 12.14
C ASN A 336 -16.57 -10.38 11.79
N GLU A 337 -16.05 -11.54 12.21
CA GLU A 337 -16.59 -12.87 11.91
C GLU A 337 -16.75 -13.67 13.19
N PRO A 338 -17.73 -14.58 13.26
CA PRO A 338 -17.83 -15.53 14.36
C PRO A 338 -16.56 -16.38 14.47
N ILE A 339 -16.11 -16.65 15.69
CA ILE A 339 -14.98 -17.54 15.96
C ILE A 339 -15.56 -18.83 16.53
N ASP A 340 -15.39 -19.94 15.80
CA ASP A 340 -15.90 -21.24 16.18
C ASP A 340 -14.90 -22.03 17.03
N MET A 341 -13.60 -21.73 16.92
CA MET A 341 -12.54 -22.40 17.64
C MET A 341 -11.38 -21.48 17.95
N ILE A 342 -10.83 -21.62 19.16
CA ILE A 342 -9.60 -20.97 19.61
C ILE A 342 -8.56 -22.05 19.90
N GLY A 343 -7.41 -21.97 19.25
CA GLY A 343 -6.27 -22.85 19.48
C GLY A 343 -5.09 -22.10 20.12
N TYR A 344 -4.55 -22.60 21.20
CA TYR A 344 -3.27 -22.14 21.75
C TYR A 344 -2.15 -22.99 21.15
N VAL A 345 -1.14 -22.35 20.58
CA VAL A 345 -0.06 -23.03 19.85
C VAL A 345 1.31 -22.51 20.28
N GLU A 346 2.19 -23.43 20.66
CA GLU A 346 3.61 -23.16 20.86
C GLU A 346 4.43 -23.72 19.69
N SER A 347 5.44 -22.99 19.27
CA SER A 347 6.32 -23.37 18.17
C SER A 347 7.76 -23.04 18.52
N LYS A 348 8.65 -24.00 18.30
CA LYS A 348 10.09 -23.82 18.53
C LYS A 348 10.73 -23.05 17.40
N LYS A 349 11.78 -22.29 17.73
CA LYS A 349 12.68 -21.68 16.74
C LYS A 349 13.07 -22.71 15.66
N GLU A 350 13.15 -22.27 14.42
CA GLU A 350 13.48 -23.05 13.24
C GLU A 350 12.43 -24.11 12.83
N SER A 351 11.32 -24.23 13.58
CA SER A 351 10.22 -25.10 13.16
C SER A 351 9.44 -24.50 12.00
N VAL A 352 8.77 -25.37 11.24
CA VAL A 352 7.91 -24.99 10.11
C VAL A 352 6.52 -25.53 10.37
N ARG A 353 5.49 -24.68 10.24
CA ARG A 353 4.08 -25.07 10.31
C ARG A 353 3.36 -24.61 9.06
N GLY A 354 2.28 -25.28 8.71
CA GLY A 354 1.49 -24.94 7.52
C GLY A 354 1.79 -25.85 6.35
N ASN A 355 2.27 -25.33 5.22
CA ASN A 355 2.34 -26.04 3.94
C ASN A 355 0.98 -26.59 3.51
N HIS A 356 -0.06 -25.77 3.70
CA HIS A 356 -1.44 -26.14 3.36
C HIS A 356 -2.27 -24.87 3.05
N TYR A 357 -3.52 -25.11 2.64
CA TYR A 357 -4.54 -24.06 2.50
C TYR A 357 -5.88 -24.54 3.00
N HIS A 358 -6.78 -23.61 3.25
CA HIS A 358 -8.17 -23.87 3.65
C HIS A 358 -9.12 -23.44 2.54
N PRO A 359 -9.93 -24.34 1.95
CA PRO A 359 -10.86 -23.96 0.87
C PRO A 359 -11.97 -23.00 1.29
N VAL A 360 -12.42 -23.09 2.54
CA VAL A 360 -13.59 -22.33 3.06
C VAL A 360 -13.32 -21.56 4.34
N GLN A 361 -12.22 -21.85 5.05
CA GLN A 361 -11.95 -21.23 6.36
C GLN A 361 -11.08 -19.97 6.22
N THR A 362 -11.42 -18.93 7.00
CA THR A 362 -10.50 -17.85 7.35
C THR A 362 -9.75 -18.25 8.62
N GLN A 363 -8.44 -18.22 8.60
CA GLN A 363 -7.59 -18.45 9.77
C GLN A 363 -6.99 -17.13 10.24
N LYS A 364 -7.10 -16.86 11.55
CA LYS A 364 -6.46 -15.68 12.17
C LYS A 364 -5.51 -16.15 13.26
N CYS A 365 -4.29 -15.63 13.24
CA CYS A 365 -3.26 -15.95 14.22
C CYS A 365 -2.81 -14.67 14.94
N ILE A 366 -3.02 -14.58 16.26
CA ILE A 366 -2.47 -13.51 17.09
C ILE A 366 -1.17 -14.01 17.68
N LEU A 367 -0.04 -13.40 17.31
CA LEU A 367 1.26 -13.75 17.86
C LEU A 367 1.44 -13.08 19.23
N LEU A 368 1.45 -13.87 20.30
CA LEU A 368 1.59 -13.38 21.67
C LEU A 368 3.05 -13.13 22.03
N SER A 369 3.97 -13.99 21.56
CA SER A 369 5.42 -13.86 21.76
C SER A 369 6.18 -14.50 20.62
N GLY A 370 7.42 -14.04 20.39
CA GLY A 370 8.31 -14.55 19.35
C GLY A 370 8.17 -13.82 18.03
N LYS A 371 8.61 -14.49 16.95
CA LYS A 371 8.66 -13.93 15.59
C LYS A 371 8.68 -15.05 14.56
N TYR A 372 7.92 -14.90 13.47
CA TYR A 372 7.97 -15.85 12.36
C TYR A 372 7.88 -15.17 10.99
N ILE A 373 8.36 -15.86 9.96
CA ILE A 373 8.12 -15.49 8.55
C ILE A 373 6.85 -16.20 8.12
N SER A 374 5.85 -15.45 7.70
CA SER A 374 4.68 -15.95 6.99
C SER A 374 4.99 -16.02 5.50
N ILE A 375 4.75 -17.14 4.88
CA ILE A 375 4.91 -17.38 3.45
C ILE A 375 3.54 -17.73 2.89
N THR A 376 3.05 -16.98 1.92
CA THR A 376 1.69 -17.11 1.40
C THR A 376 1.65 -17.14 -0.14
N LYS A 377 0.58 -17.75 -0.69
CA LYS A 377 0.27 -17.74 -2.12
C LYS A 377 -1.24 -17.87 -2.33
N ASP A 378 -1.84 -16.92 -3.04
CA ASP A 378 -3.25 -16.96 -3.43
C ASP A 378 -3.45 -17.96 -4.58
N LEU A 379 -4.21 -19.02 -4.33
CA LEU A 379 -4.43 -20.09 -5.31
C LEU A 379 -5.56 -19.76 -6.30
N LEU A 380 -6.38 -18.75 -6.04
CA LEU A 380 -7.44 -18.31 -6.95
C LEU A 380 -6.94 -17.35 -8.03
N LYS A 381 -5.85 -16.64 -7.77
CA LYS A 381 -5.21 -15.75 -8.74
C LYS A 381 -4.24 -16.53 -9.62
N LYS A 382 -4.48 -16.55 -10.94
CA LYS A 382 -3.67 -17.28 -11.90
C LYS A 382 -2.17 -16.93 -11.87
N ASP A 383 -1.85 -15.67 -11.66
CA ASP A 383 -0.47 -15.15 -11.66
C ASP A 383 0.01 -14.74 -10.27
N SER A 384 -0.57 -15.34 -9.22
CA SER A 384 -0.16 -15.09 -7.84
C SER A 384 1.29 -15.49 -7.62
N VAL A 385 2.05 -14.60 -7.03
CA VAL A 385 3.43 -14.83 -6.59
C VAL A 385 3.46 -15.34 -5.15
N VAL A 386 4.56 -15.99 -4.76
CA VAL A 386 4.82 -16.28 -3.35
C VAL A 386 5.26 -14.98 -2.68
N GLU A 387 4.61 -14.62 -1.57
CA GLU A 387 4.96 -13.49 -0.73
C GLU A 387 5.52 -13.96 0.61
N THR A 388 6.47 -13.22 1.16
CA THR A 388 6.97 -13.46 2.51
C THR A 388 6.80 -12.22 3.36
N ARG A 389 6.41 -12.39 4.63
CA ARG A 389 6.22 -11.28 5.59
C ARG A 389 6.71 -11.68 6.97
N ILE A 390 7.25 -10.71 7.71
CA ILE A 390 7.53 -10.89 9.14
C ILE A 390 6.26 -10.62 9.92
N ILE A 391 5.99 -11.52 10.87
CA ILE A 391 4.96 -11.33 11.90
C ILE A 391 5.65 -11.18 13.25
N ASN A 392 5.37 -10.07 13.90
CA ASN A 392 5.92 -9.72 15.20
C ASN A 392 4.91 -9.95 16.33
N SER A 393 5.39 -10.08 17.55
CA SER A 393 4.52 -10.14 18.74
C SER A 393 3.56 -8.95 18.80
N GLY A 394 2.29 -9.20 19.07
CA GLY A 394 1.20 -8.22 19.07
C GLY A 394 0.51 -8.02 17.71
N GLU A 395 0.99 -8.66 16.66
CA GLU A 395 0.32 -8.62 15.35
C GLU A 395 -0.66 -9.78 15.19
N ILE A 396 -1.73 -9.53 14.44
CA ILE A 396 -2.68 -10.54 13.99
C ILE A 396 -2.54 -10.74 12.49
N SER A 397 -2.28 -11.97 12.09
CA SER A 397 -2.26 -12.40 10.69
C SER A 397 -3.59 -13.04 10.33
N THR A 398 -4.22 -12.59 9.27
CA THR A 398 -5.47 -13.14 8.73
C THR A 398 -5.21 -13.77 7.37
N ILE A 399 -5.43 -15.08 7.26
CA ILE A 399 -5.28 -15.88 6.05
C ILE A 399 -6.67 -16.21 5.49
N PRO A 400 -7.05 -15.63 4.33
CA PRO A 400 -8.32 -15.91 3.68
C PRO A 400 -8.42 -17.34 3.14
N PRO A 401 -9.64 -17.83 2.81
CA PRO A 401 -9.82 -19.09 2.09
C PRO A 401 -9.01 -19.13 0.78
N ASN A 402 -8.54 -20.33 0.42
CA ASN A 402 -7.74 -20.60 -0.77
C ASN A 402 -6.39 -19.87 -0.85
N VAL A 403 -5.88 -19.35 0.26
CA VAL A 403 -4.51 -18.89 0.38
C VAL A 403 -3.65 -19.97 1.03
N ALA A 404 -2.73 -20.55 0.23
CA ALA A 404 -1.72 -21.46 0.75
C ALA A 404 -0.76 -20.68 1.66
N HIS A 405 -0.43 -21.25 2.82
CA HIS A 405 0.40 -20.57 3.81
C HIS A 405 1.34 -21.50 4.57
N THR A 406 2.45 -20.92 5.01
CA THR A 406 3.47 -21.58 5.83
C THR A 406 4.09 -20.57 6.78
N MET A 407 4.41 -21.01 7.99
CA MET A 407 5.08 -20.23 9.02
C MET A 407 6.47 -20.83 9.27
N VAL A 408 7.52 -20.02 9.17
CA VAL A 408 8.91 -20.39 9.53
C VAL A 408 9.30 -19.57 10.77
N PHE A 409 9.50 -20.24 11.91
CA PHE A 409 9.70 -19.56 13.19
C PHE A 409 11.16 -19.13 13.37
N LEU A 410 11.38 -17.83 13.58
CA LEU A 410 12.70 -17.24 13.83
C LEU A 410 13.08 -17.26 15.30
N GLU A 411 12.08 -17.36 16.17
CA GLU A 411 12.21 -17.40 17.64
C GLU A 411 11.22 -18.42 18.21
N ASP A 412 11.44 -18.88 19.45
CA ASP A 412 10.42 -19.62 20.18
C ASP A 412 9.17 -18.74 20.28
N SER A 413 8.06 -19.24 19.81
CA SER A 413 6.87 -18.43 19.55
C SER A 413 5.63 -19.06 20.16
N THR A 414 4.75 -18.20 20.67
CA THR A 414 3.43 -18.58 21.17
C THR A 414 2.37 -17.76 20.45
N PHE A 415 1.34 -18.40 19.91
CA PHE A 415 0.24 -17.70 19.26
C PHE A 415 -1.11 -18.33 19.54
N VAL A 416 -2.17 -17.50 19.40
CA VAL A 416 -3.56 -17.92 19.44
C VAL A 416 -4.07 -18.02 18.02
N ASN A 417 -4.57 -19.19 17.65
CA ASN A 417 -5.20 -19.45 16.38
C ASN A 417 -6.72 -19.32 16.53
N LEU A 418 -7.32 -18.40 15.81
CA LEU A 418 -8.75 -18.11 15.80
C LEU A 418 -9.31 -18.57 14.46
N VAL A 419 -10.26 -19.48 14.50
CA VAL A 419 -10.82 -20.12 13.29
C VAL A 419 -12.29 -19.78 13.15
N SER A 420 -12.65 -19.20 12.01
CA SER A 420 -14.03 -19.01 11.55
C SER A 420 -14.38 -20.11 10.56
N GLY A 421 -15.52 -20.76 10.75
CA GLY A 421 -15.98 -21.88 9.94
C GLY A 421 -15.70 -23.25 10.59
N ASN A 422 -16.35 -24.27 10.05
CA ASN A 422 -16.32 -25.62 10.65
C ASN A 422 -14.97 -26.31 10.39
N ARG A 423 -14.31 -26.81 11.44
CA ARG A 423 -13.06 -27.54 11.37
C ARG A 423 -13.20 -28.95 11.94
N ASP A 424 -13.20 -29.94 11.07
CA ASP A 424 -13.15 -31.35 11.45
C ASP A 424 -11.76 -31.93 11.30
N HIS A 425 -11.05 -32.10 12.42
CA HIS A 425 -9.70 -32.69 12.44
C HIS A 425 -9.60 -34.12 11.92
N LYS A 426 -10.73 -34.86 11.90
CA LYS A 426 -10.77 -36.24 11.38
C LYS A 426 -10.63 -36.26 9.85
N ASN A 427 -10.99 -35.18 9.19
CA ASN A 427 -10.95 -35.03 7.72
C ASN A 427 -9.77 -34.13 7.25
N PHE A 428 -8.68 -34.09 8.01
CA PHE A 428 -7.45 -33.42 7.59
C PHE A 428 -6.98 -33.96 6.23
N ASN A 429 -6.60 -33.06 5.34
CA ASN A 429 -6.21 -33.30 3.94
C ASN A 429 -7.33 -33.83 3.03
N GLN A 430 -8.59 -33.78 3.43
CA GLN A 430 -9.73 -34.21 2.61
C GLN A 430 -10.66 -33.05 2.23
N THR A 431 -11.04 -32.20 3.19
CA THR A 431 -12.07 -31.17 2.97
C THR A 431 -11.72 -29.78 3.47
N HIS A 432 -11.20 -29.63 4.70
CA HIS A 432 -11.00 -28.32 5.31
C HIS A 432 -9.55 -27.83 5.32
N THR A 433 -8.57 -28.71 5.22
CA THR A 433 -7.15 -28.38 5.19
C THR A 433 -6.47 -29.25 4.14
N LEU A 434 -6.04 -28.64 3.05
CA LEU A 434 -5.45 -29.34 1.92
C LEU A 434 -3.96 -29.03 1.80
N LYS A 435 -3.15 -30.06 1.61
CA LYS A 435 -1.69 -29.94 1.50
C LYS A 435 -1.29 -29.08 0.29
N TYR A 436 -0.36 -28.15 0.52
CA TYR A 436 0.27 -27.35 -0.52
C TYR A 436 1.67 -26.92 -0.05
N ASP A 437 2.70 -27.56 -0.57
CA ASP A 437 4.08 -27.33 -0.13
C ASP A 437 4.62 -26.01 -0.73
N LEU A 438 4.73 -24.97 0.13
CA LEU A 438 5.37 -23.69 -0.19
C LEU A 438 6.85 -23.68 0.19
N VAL A 439 7.21 -24.41 1.24
CA VAL A 439 8.53 -24.36 1.88
C VAL A 439 9.03 -25.78 2.11
N ASP A 440 10.18 -26.11 1.56
CA ASP A 440 10.95 -27.29 1.94
C ASP A 440 12.00 -26.94 3.01
N LYS A 441 12.79 -27.95 3.40
CA LYS A 441 13.79 -27.81 4.46
C LYS A 441 14.94 -26.86 4.08
N ASP A 442 15.35 -26.88 2.82
CA ASP A 442 16.48 -26.05 2.35
C ASP A 442 16.04 -24.59 2.23
N PHE A 443 14.85 -24.35 1.70
CA PHE A 443 14.28 -23.01 1.62
C PHE A 443 14.00 -22.41 3.00
N SER A 444 13.51 -23.20 3.98
CA SER A 444 13.33 -22.71 5.35
C SER A 444 14.64 -22.25 6.01
N LYS A 445 15.72 -23.05 5.85
CA LYS A 445 17.06 -22.67 6.34
C LYS A 445 17.59 -21.42 5.68
N LEU A 446 17.38 -21.28 4.37
CA LEU A 446 17.77 -20.10 3.62
C LEU A 446 17.08 -18.86 4.18
N LEU A 447 15.75 -18.92 4.40
CA LEU A 447 15.01 -17.81 4.99
C LEU A 447 15.52 -17.47 6.40
N ILE A 448 15.67 -18.46 7.27
CA ILE A 448 16.16 -18.25 8.65
C ILE A 448 17.49 -17.51 8.67
N ASN A 449 18.40 -17.84 7.77
CA ASN A 449 19.74 -17.26 7.75
C ASN A 449 19.85 -15.88 7.10
N ASN A 450 18.95 -15.58 6.15
CA ASN A 450 19.13 -14.43 5.24
C ASN A 450 17.98 -13.41 5.28
N TYR A 451 16.87 -13.69 5.94
CA TYR A 451 15.77 -12.74 6.05
C TYR A 451 16.11 -11.62 7.04
N LYS A 452 15.86 -10.37 6.65
CA LYS A 452 16.15 -9.19 7.48
C LYS A 452 14.91 -8.72 8.22
N THR A 453 15.03 -8.71 9.54
CA THR A 453 13.95 -8.27 10.44
C THR A 453 14.12 -6.84 10.92
N GLU A 454 15.26 -6.22 10.57
CA GLU A 454 15.64 -4.87 11.00
C GLU A 454 16.06 -4.00 9.82
N CYS A 455 15.83 -2.72 9.95
CA CYS A 455 16.28 -1.73 8.98
C CYS A 455 17.80 -1.59 9.00
N ARG A 456 18.45 -1.71 7.84
CA ARG A 456 19.91 -1.57 7.70
C ARG A 456 20.43 -0.18 8.01
N ALA A 457 19.56 0.84 7.92
CA ALA A 457 19.97 2.23 8.14
C ALA A 457 19.78 2.72 9.58
N CYS A 458 18.74 2.24 10.30
CA CYS A 458 18.45 2.74 11.65
C CYS A 458 18.26 1.63 12.71
N ASN A 459 18.39 0.35 12.32
CA ASN A 459 18.25 -0.84 13.18
C ASN A 459 16.87 -0.99 13.84
N CYS A 460 15.83 -0.30 13.38
CA CYS A 460 14.48 -0.49 13.88
C CYS A 460 13.78 -1.70 13.25
N ASN A 461 12.74 -2.21 13.90
CA ASN A 461 11.95 -3.35 13.46
C ASN A 461 10.67 -2.97 12.70
N SER A 462 10.43 -1.68 12.46
CA SER A 462 9.21 -1.16 11.81
C SER A 462 9.31 -1.28 10.27
N LEU A 463 9.46 -2.49 9.77
CA LEU A 463 9.54 -2.78 8.34
C LEU A 463 8.19 -3.23 7.80
N GLU A 464 7.77 -2.65 6.66
CA GLU A 464 6.56 -3.03 5.95
C GLU A 464 6.85 -3.37 4.50
N MET A 465 6.34 -4.51 4.01
CA MET A 465 6.51 -4.92 2.62
C MET A 465 5.62 -4.04 1.71
N VAL A 466 6.25 -3.45 0.71
CA VAL A 466 5.59 -2.52 -0.23
C VAL A 466 5.54 -3.04 -1.66
N LEU A 467 6.41 -3.96 -2.03
CA LEU A 467 6.41 -4.59 -3.35
C LEU A 467 6.98 -6.01 -3.24
N SER A 468 6.33 -7.00 -3.85
CA SER A 468 6.89 -8.34 -4.06
C SER A 468 6.96 -8.68 -5.55
N LEU A 469 8.14 -9.05 -6.02
CA LEU A 469 8.35 -9.62 -7.35
C LEU A 469 8.35 -11.16 -7.32
N GLY A 470 8.00 -11.75 -6.17
CA GLY A 470 7.97 -13.19 -5.94
C GLY A 470 9.36 -13.81 -5.82
N LEU A 471 9.47 -15.10 -6.12
CA LEU A 471 10.74 -15.82 -6.07
C LEU A 471 11.50 -15.64 -7.39
N SER A 472 12.66 -14.99 -7.33
CA SER A 472 13.52 -14.71 -8.49
C SER A 472 14.89 -15.39 -8.37
N PRO A 473 15.47 -15.90 -9.46
CA PRO A 473 16.85 -16.36 -9.46
C PRO A 473 17.83 -15.19 -9.39
N LEU A 474 19.09 -15.45 -9.04
CA LEU A 474 20.14 -14.44 -9.07
C LEU A 474 20.36 -13.93 -10.50
N ALA A 475 20.37 -12.63 -10.67
CA ALA A 475 20.29 -11.96 -11.97
C ALA A 475 21.48 -12.25 -12.91
N ASN A 476 22.69 -12.36 -12.37
CA ASN A 476 23.93 -12.59 -13.13
C ASN A 476 24.37 -14.08 -13.17
N ASN A 477 23.59 -14.98 -12.55
CA ASN A 477 23.93 -16.41 -12.52
C ASN A 477 23.43 -17.13 -13.79
N LEU A 478 24.02 -16.80 -14.94
CA LEU A 478 23.68 -17.39 -16.23
C LEU A 478 24.02 -18.87 -16.26
N LEU A 479 23.11 -19.69 -16.79
CA LEU A 479 23.22 -21.15 -16.80
C LEU A 479 23.91 -21.67 -18.06
N ASP A 480 24.73 -22.73 -17.93
CA ASP A 480 25.40 -23.40 -19.07
C ASP A 480 24.44 -24.29 -19.86
N SER A 481 23.35 -24.75 -19.25
CA SER A 481 22.33 -25.58 -19.85
C SER A 481 20.94 -25.18 -19.43
N LYS A 482 19.94 -25.37 -20.30
CA LYS A 482 18.53 -25.14 -19.98
C LYS A 482 18.05 -25.92 -18.75
N ASN A 483 18.64 -27.08 -18.52
CA ASN A 483 18.27 -27.99 -17.43
C ASN A 483 19.18 -27.86 -16.19
N SER A 484 20.09 -26.88 -16.16
CA SER A 484 20.92 -26.63 -14.99
C SER A 484 20.03 -26.24 -13.80
N LYS A 485 20.33 -26.74 -12.62
CA LYS A 485 19.65 -26.37 -11.38
C LYS A 485 20.04 -24.94 -11.01
N PHE A 486 19.10 -24.20 -10.45
CA PHE A 486 19.31 -22.87 -9.90
C PHE A 486 18.34 -22.67 -8.74
N GLU A 487 18.71 -21.80 -7.83
CA GLU A 487 17.91 -21.44 -6.69
C GLU A 487 17.13 -20.15 -6.97
N LYS A 488 15.99 -19.98 -6.30
CA LYS A 488 15.17 -18.77 -6.32
C LYS A 488 15.04 -18.23 -4.90
N TYR A 489 15.07 -16.92 -4.80
CA TYR A 489 15.03 -16.21 -3.54
C TYR A 489 13.91 -15.16 -3.57
N PRO A 490 13.27 -14.84 -2.43
CA PRO A 490 12.34 -13.73 -2.36
C PRO A 490 12.98 -12.44 -2.86
N LEU A 491 12.27 -11.72 -3.71
CA LEU A 491 12.71 -10.43 -4.23
C LEU A 491 11.63 -9.39 -3.90
N GLU A 492 11.78 -8.77 -2.73
CA GLU A 492 10.77 -7.93 -2.12
C GLU A 492 11.39 -6.66 -1.57
N LEU A 493 10.67 -5.53 -1.73
CA LEU A 493 11.02 -4.27 -1.10
C LEU A 493 10.24 -4.12 0.21
N VAL A 494 10.97 -3.78 1.27
CA VAL A 494 10.42 -3.40 2.56
C VAL A 494 10.79 -1.95 2.88
N TYR A 495 9.82 -1.21 3.38
CA TYR A 495 9.92 0.19 3.76
C TYR A 495 10.04 0.33 5.27
N CYS A 496 10.98 1.11 5.74
CA CYS A 496 11.14 1.44 7.14
C CYS A 496 10.28 2.65 7.52
N LYS A 497 9.31 2.46 8.42
CA LYS A 497 8.41 3.53 8.88
C LYS A 497 9.12 4.62 9.68
N ASP A 498 10.29 4.32 10.28
CA ASP A 498 11.01 5.27 11.13
C ASP A 498 11.96 6.18 10.34
N CYS A 499 12.80 5.60 9.46
CA CYS A 499 13.79 6.37 8.72
C CYS A 499 13.50 6.53 7.23
N THR A 500 12.43 5.92 6.72
CA THR A 500 12.03 5.95 5.30
C THR A 500 12.98 5.22 4.35
N ASN A 501 13.92 4.42 4.87
CA ASN A 501 14.80 3.59 4.05
C ASN A 501 13.99 2.49 3.37
N ILE A 502 14.36 2.18 2.12
CA ILE A 502 13.79 1.05 1.36
C ILE A 502 14.90 0.03 1.12
N GLN A 503 14.62 -1.22 1.39
CA GLN A 503 15.62 -2.29 1.34
C GLN A 503 15.00 -3.62 0.90
N LEU A 504 15.83 -4.59 0.51
CA LEU A 504 15.36 -5.96 0.27
C LEU A 504 15.07 -6.68 1.61
N SER A 505 14.03 -7.52 1.60
CA SER A 505 13.67 -8.41 2.72
C SER A 505 14.71 -9.51 2.96
N VAL A 506 15.35 -10.02 1.89
CA VAL A 506 16.34 -11.10 1.93
C VAL A 506 17.67 -10.61 1.39
N VAL A 507 18.76 -11.01 2.05
CA VAL A 507 20.14 -10.74 1.58
C VAL A 507 20.84 -12.04 1.26
N ILE A 508 21.33 -12.11 0.06
CA ILE A 508 22.11 -13.28 -0.40
C ILE A 508 23.58 -13.08 -0.01
N PRO A 509 24.28 -14.11 0.49
CA PRO A 509 25.70 -14.00 0.80
C PRO A 509 26.50 -13.43 -0.37
N PRO A 510 27.28 -12.35 -0.16
CA PRO A 510 28.01 -11.65 -1.23
C PRO A 510 28.91 -12.57 -2.07
N GLN A 511 29.46 -13.61 -1.44
CA GLN A 511 30.33 -14.59 -2.09
C GLN A 511 29.64 -15.30 -3.28
N LEU A 512 28.33 -15.56 -3.19
CA LEU A 512 27.54 -16.19 -4.25
C LEU A 512 27.32 -15.26 -5.46
N MET A 513 27.50 -13.96 -5.27
CA MET A 513 27.23 -12.95 -6.30
C MET A 513 28.48 -12.31 -6.86
N PHE A 514 29.55 -12.12 -6.05
CA PHE A 514 30.68 -11.24 -6.39
C PHE A 514 32.03 -11.93 -6.49
N ASP A 515 32.25 -13.16 -6.00
CA ASP A 515 33.58 -13.80 -6.03
C ASP A 515 34.07 -14.07 -7.46
N GLU A 516 33.14 -14.35 -8.41
CA GLU A 516 33.38 -14.41 -9.85
C GLU A 516 32.40 -13.50 -10.57
N TYR A 517 32.82 -12.29 -10.90
CA TYR A 517 31.92 -11.27 -11.42
C TYR A 517 32.09 -11.10 -12.94
N LEU A 518 30.95 -11.24 -13.66
CA LEU A 518 30.95 -11.18 -15.14
C LEU A 518 30.86 -9.74 -15.68
N TYR A 519 30.52 -8.78 -14.84
CA TYR A 519 30.39 -7.39 -15.25
C TYR A 519 31.73 -6.66 -15.20
N VAL A 520 32.14 -6.08 -16.33
CA VAL A 520 33.37 -5.31 -16.49
C VAL A 520 33.01 -3.88 -16.88
N SER A 521 33.28 -2.91 -16.04
CA SER A 521 32.84 -1.52 -16.20
C SER A 521 33.43 -0.85 -17.43
N SER A 522 34.68 -1.16 -17.79
CA SER A 522 35.37 -0.58 -18.97
C SER A 522 34.86 -1.10 -20.33
N THR A 523 33.87 -2.00 -20.36
CA THR A 523 33.23 -2.44 -21.62
C THR A 523 32.24 -1.41 -22.19
N SER A 524 31.81 -0.44 -21.40
CA SER A 524 30.89 0.63 -21.80
C SER A 524 31.63 1.94 -22.02
N GLN A 525 31.61 2.47 -23.26
CA GLN A 525 32.21 3.76 -23.59
C GLN A 525 31.59 4.91 -22.79
N ASN A 526 30.28 4.84 -22.53
CA ASN A 526 29.58 5.84 -21.73
C ASN A 526 30.12 5.89 -20.30
N PHE A 527 30.40 4.71 -19.70
CA PHE A 527 30.98 4.67 -18.35
C PHE A 527 32.42 5.16 -18.32
N ILE A 528 33.22 4.84 -19.34
CA ILE A 528 34.56 5.37 -19.45
C ILE A 528 34.53 6.90 -19.45
N ALA A 529 33.73 7.53 -20.33
CA ALA A 529 33.56 8.97 -20.40
C ALA A 529 33.02 9.56 -19.10
N HIS A 530 32.06 8.92 -18.45
CA HIS A 530 31.51 9.35 -17.17
C HIS A 530 32.59 9.44 -16.08
N PHE A 531 33.44 8.43 -15.93
CA PHE A 531 34.48 8.41 -14.91
C PHE A 531 35.70 9.29 -15.27
N GLU A 532 36.02 9.43 -16.55
CA GLU A 532 37.04 10.39 -16.99
C GLU A 532 36.63 11.85 -16.68
N ASN A 533 35.38 12.19 -16.98
CA ASN A 533 34.83 13.50 -16.66
C ASN A 533 34.79 13.75 -15.15
N PHE A 534 34.38 12.75 -14.38
CA PHE A 534 34.35 12.88 -12.94
C PHE A 534 35.74 12.97 -12.31
N ALA A 535 36.68 12.17 -12.77
CA ALA A 535 38.08 12.27 -12.30
C ALA A 535 38.68 13.69 -12.51
N ASN A 536 38.50 14.26 -13.71
CA ASN A 536 38.93 15.64 -13.99
C ASN A 536 38.24 16.68 -13.10
N LYS A 537 36.93 16.49 -12.85
CA LYS A 537 36.15 17.39 -11.99
C LYS A 537 36.62 17.31 -10.54
N ILE A 538 36.70 16.10 -9.97
CA ILE A 538 36.96 15.93 -8.53
C ILE A 538 38.40 16.31 -8.14
N VAL A 539 39.38 16.06 -9.03
CA VAL A 539 40.76 16.48 -8.80
C VAL A 539 40.85 18.00 -8.66
N LYS A 540 40.12 18.75 -9.49
CA LYS A 540 40.06 20.22 -9.42
C LYS A 540 39.28 20.69 -8.20
N GLU A 541 38.12 20.12 -7.94
CA GLU A 541 37.21 20.52 -6.86
C GLU A 541 37.87 20.34 -5.49
N LEU A 542 38.51 19.19 -5.24
CA LEU A 542 39.21 18.88 -4.00
C LEU A 542 40.69 19.32 -3.99
N LYS A 543 41.15 19.96 -5.05
CA LYS A 543 42.58 20.42 -5.21
C LYS A 543 43.57 19.29 -4.94
N LEU A 544 43.28 18.06 -5.46
CA LEU A 544 44.13 16.91 -5.26
C LEU A 544 45.51 17.13 -5.96
N LYS A 545 46.59 16.67 -5.32
CA LYS A 545 47.96 16.78 -5.79
C LYS A 545 48.58 15.40 -6.00
N ASN A 546 49.76 15.34 -6.63
CA ASN A 546 50.48 14.06 -6.82
C ASN A 546 50.80 13.34 -5.50
N SER A 547 50.78 14.05 -4.39
CA SER A 547 50.90 13.48 -3.04
C SER A 547 49.60 12.99 -2.45
N SER A 548 48.46 13.28 -3.07
CA SER A 548 47.14 12.85 -2.60
C SER A 548 46.91 11.37 -2.92
N LEU A 549 46.24 10.66 -1.99
CA LEU A 549 45.83 9.26 -2.15
C LEU A 549 44.32 9.19 -2.35
N VAL A 550 43.90 8.48 -3.41
CA VAL A 550 42.51 8.11 -3.66
C VAL A 550 42.34 6.60 -3.51
N ILE A 551 41.39 6.20 -2.68
CA ILE A 551 41.03 4.80 -2.50
C ILE A 551 39.62 4.58 -3.11
N ASP A 552 39.52 3.66 -4.04
CA ASP A 552 38.24 3.31 -4.71
C ASP A 552 37.77 1.92 -4.24
N VAL A 553 36.62 1.87 -3.56
CA VAL A 553 36.02 0.66 -3.00
C VAL A 553 35.03 0.07 -4.03
N GLY A 554 35.20 -1.21 -4.37
CA GLY A 554 34.53 -1.83 -5.51
C GLY A 554 35.04 -1.29 -6.83
N SER A 555 36.38 -1.14 -6.94
CA SER A 555 37.03 -0.44 -8.05
C SER A 555 36.85 -1.11 -9.41
N ASN A 556 36.27 -2.28 -9.47
CA ASN A 556 36.12 -3.12 -10.66
C ASN A 556 37.48 -3.23 -11.41
N ASP A 557 37.51 -3.18 -12.71
CA ASP A 557 38.71 -3.25 -13.52
C ASP A 557 39.55 -1.94 -13.58
N GLY A 558 39.24 -0.99 -12.67
CA GLY A 558 39.97 0.26 -12.47
C GLY A 558 39.54 1.37 -13.44
N VAL A 559 38.31 1.36 -13.92
CA VAL A 559 37.77 2.37 -14.87
C VAL A 559 37.89 3.79 -14.35
N PHE A 560 37.66 4.02 -13.02
CA PHE A 560 37.85 5.32 -12.38
C PHE A 560 39.32 5.57 -11.97
N LEU A 561 40.06 4.53 -11.58
CA LEU A 561 41.44 4.64 -11.15
C LEU A 561 42.38 5.04 -12.30
N LYS A 562 42.07 4.58 -13.52
CA LYS A 562 42.90 4.86 -14.71
C LYS A 562 43.05 6.36 -15.00
N PRO A 563 41.98 7.16 -15.15
CA PRO A 563 42.11 8.60 -15.38
C PRO A 563 42.77 9.32 -14.21
N LEU A 564 42.52 8.95 -12.95
CA LEU A 564 43.21 9.53 -11.79
C LEU A 564 44.72 9.31 -11.85
N LYS A 565 45.17 8.11 -12.20
CA LYS A 565 46.57 7.79 -12.37
C LYS A 565 47.20 8.63 -13.49
N SER A 566 46.51 8.85 -14.61
CA SER A 566 46.97 9.69 -15.71
C SER A 566 47.09 11.17 -15.29
N LEU A 567 46.30 11.60 -14.30
CA LEU A 567 46.43 12.93 -13.69
C LEU A 567 47.49 13.00 -12.58
N GLY A 568 48.33 11.95 -12.40
CA GLY A 568 49.40 11.90 -11.42
C GLY A 568 48.97 11.61 -9.97
N ILE A 569 47.74 11.23 -9.72
CA ILE A 569 47.24 10.98 -8.38
C ILE A 569 47.63 9.56 -7.93
N GLN A 570 47.95 9.38 -6.63
CA GLN A 570 48.18 8.06 -6.04
C GLN A 570 46.85 7.32 -5.89
N ILE A 571 46.81 6.10 -6.39
CA ILE A 571 45.55 5.30 -6.43
C ILE A 571 45.69 3.96 -5.69
N LEU A 572 44.59 3.51 -5.10
CA LEU A 572 44.45 2.17 -4.56
C LEU A 572 43.00 1.68 -4.80
N GLY A 573 42.85 0.56 -5.47
CA GLY A 573 41.57 -0.14 -5.62
C GLY A 573 41.37 -1.20 -4.55
N ILE A 574 40.12 -1.48 -4.22
CA ILE A 574 39.69 -2.63 -3.40
C ILE A 574 38.54 -3.29 -4.15
N ASP A 575 38.64 -4.57 -4.44
CA ASP A 575 37.55 -5.30 -5.10
C ASP A 575 37.53 -6.78 -4.65
N PRO A 576 36.36 -7.42 -4.42
CA PRO A 576 36.27 -8.81 -3.99
C PRO A 576 36.41 -9.82 -5.14
N ALA A 577 36.21 -9.43 -6.39
CA ALA A 577 36.20 -10.32 -7.53
C ALA A 577 37.62 -10.66 -8.02
N LYS A 578 38.03 -11.91 -7.84
CA LYS A 578 39.39 -12.39 -8.17
C LYS A 578 39.79 -12.15 -9.62
N ASN A 579 38.90 -12.48 -10.57
CA ASN A 579 39.13 -12.27 -12.01
C ASN A 579 39.28 -10.79 -12.38
N ILE A 580 38.53 -9.90 -11.73
CA ILE A 580 38.52 -8.45 -11.94
C ILE A 580 39.81 -7.83 -11.39
N VAL A 581 40.20 -8.15 -10.17
CA VAL A 581 41.43 -7.69 -9.53
C VAL A 581 42.68 -8.08 -10.38
N LYS A 582 42.69 -9.30 -10.90
CA LYS A 582 43.76 -9.75 -11.81
C LYS A 582 43.85 -8.85 -13.05
N THR A 583 42.72 -8.49 -13.64
CA THR A 583 42.60 -7.61 -14.80
C THR A 583 43.09 -6.21 -14.47
N ALA A 584 42.65 -5.59 -13.37
CA ALA A 584 43.09 -4.27 -12.94
C ALA A 584 44.61 -4.20 -12.73
N ASN A 585 45.15 -5.19 -12.01
CA ASN A 585 46.61 -5.24 -11.73
C ASN A 585 47.46 -5.50 -13.00
N SER A 586 46.98 -6.27 -13.97
CA SER A 586 47.65 -6.46 -15.25
C SER A 586 47.80 -5.13 -16.04
N ARG A 587 46.86 -4.18 -15.82
CA ARG A 587 46.88 -2.81 -16.36
C ARG A 587 47.68 -1.85 -15.48
N LYS A 588 48.41 -2.33 -14.49
CA LYS A 588 49.19 -1.54 -13.54
C LYS A 588 48.30 -0.61 -12.68
N LEU A 589 47.03 -0.95 -12.47
CA LEU A 589 46.09 -0.26 -11.56
C LEU A 589 46.10 -1.03 -10.25
N LYS A 590 46.80 -0.54 -9.23
CA LYS A 590 47.05 -1.24 -7.98
C LYS A 590 45.73 -1.49 -7.27
N THR A 591 45.31 -2.74 -7.15
CA THR A 591 44.04 -3.17 -6.57
C THR A 591 44.26 -4.36 -5.63
N ILE A 592 43.70 -4.29 -4.41
CA ILE A 592 43.74 -5.32 -3.38
C ILE A 592 42.48 -6.18 -3.50
N LEU A 593 42.66 -7.50 -3.46
CA LEU A 593 41.56 -8.48 -3.42
C LEU A 593 40.98 -8.54 -2.02
N GLY A 594 39.68 -8.24 -1.87
CA GLY A 594 38.95 -8.41 -0.63
C GLY A 594 37.73 -7.49 -0.49
N TYR A 595 36.93 -7.80 0.51
CA TYR A 595 35.83 -6.94 0.98
C TYR A 595 36.37 -5.90 1.96
N LEU A 596 35.77 -4.68 1.96
CA LEU A 596 36.15 -3.62 2.91
C LEU A 596 35.66 -3.99 4.31
N ASN A 597 36.53 -4.64 5.09
CA ASN A 597 36.31 -5.00 6.47
C ASN A 597 37.42 -4.43 7.38
N LYS A 598 37.24 -4.54 8.69
CA LYS A 598 38.17 -4.00 9.68
C LYS A 598 39.63 -4.48 9.45
N ASN A 599 39.85 -5.77 9.17
CA ASN A 599 41.18 -6.35 8.99
C ASN A 599 41.89 -5.76 7.76
N LEU A 600 41.15 -5.58 6.64
CA LEU A 600 41.71 -4.99 5.43
C LEU A 600 42.05 -3.51 5.64
N VAL A 601 41.19 -2.78 6.37
CA VAL A 601 41.45 -1.36 6.73
C VAL A 601 42.70 -1.21 7.56
N GLU A 602 42.91 -2.04 8.58
CA GLU A 602 44.12 -2.03 9.42
C GLU A 602 45.38 -2.31 8.58
N LYS A 603 45.31 -3.28 7.67
CA LYS A 603 46.43 -3.55 6.74
C LYS A 603 46.71 -2.37 5.82
N ILE A 604 45.68 -1.74 5.26
CA ILE A 604 45.83 -0.58 4.39
C ILE A 604 46.48 0.60 5.17
N LEU A 605 46.04 0.85 6.39
CA LEU A 605 46.60 1.95 7.23
C LEU A 605 48.01 1.67 7.70
N THR A 606 48.50 0.44 7.72
CA THR A 606 49.88 0.08 7.99
C THR A 606 50.79 0.31 6.77
N GLU A 607 50.26 0.00 5.57
CA GLU A 607 51.04 0.09 4.33
C GLU A 607 50.92 1.45 3.64
N TYR A 608 49.84 2.18 3.85
CA TYR A 608 49.50 3.43 3.20
C TYR A 608 49.13 4.51 4.22
N LYS A 609 49.27 5.76 3.82
CA LYS A 609 48.70 6.89 4.57
C LYS A 609 47.20 6.96 4.40
N LYS A 610 46.52 7.75 5.25
CA LYS A 610 45.10 8.06 5.10
C LYS A 610 44.81 8.75 3.78
N ALA A 611 43.65 8.49 3.21
CA ALA A 611 43.20 8.97 1.90
C ALA A 611 42.65 10.41 1.97
N ASP A 612 42.90 11.17 0.90
CA ASP A 612 42.30 12.47 0.64
C ASP A 612 40.87 12.30 0.11
N LEU A 613 40.64 11.21 -0.63
CA LEU A 613 39.35 10.85 -1.21
C LEU A 613 39.15 9.34 -1.10
N VAL A 614 38.00 8.92 -0.63
CA VAL A 614 37.50 7.54 -0.75
C VAL A 614 36.29 7.58 -1.65
N THR A 615 36.19 6.63 -2.59
CA THR A 615 35.04 6.51 -3.50
C THR A 615 34.39 5.12 -3.42
N ALA A 616 33.10 5.05 -3.77
CA ALA A 616 32.34 3.80 -3.85
C ALA A 616 31.21 3.96 -4.88
N PHE A 617 31.46 3.56 -6.14
CA PHE A 617 30.49 3.75 -7.22
C PHE A 617 29.65 2.49 -7.42
N ASN A 618 28.35 2.59 -7.18
CA ASN A 618 27.38 1.48 -7.23
C ASN A 618 27.75 0.30 -6.30
N VAL A 619 28.37 0.59 -5.16
CA VAL A 619 28.79 -0.39 -4.15
C VAL A 619 28.02 -0.20 -2.84
N PHE A 620 27.73 1.06 -2.49
CA PHE A 620 27.05 1.37 -1.22
C PHE A 620 25.65 0.78 -1.15
N ALA A 621 24.95 0.65 -2.28
CA ALA A 621 23.66 -0.03 -2.38
C ALA A 621 23.76 -1.57 -2.24
N HIS A 622 24.94 -2.16 -2.44
CA HIS A 622 25.16 -3.61 -2.39
C HIS A 622 25.57 -4.14 -1.00
N ASN A 623 25.80 -3.24 -0.04
CA ASN A 623 26.32 -3.62 1.26
C ASN A 623 25.20 -3.84 2.28
N ASP A 624 25.21 -5.01 2.92
CA ASP A 624 24.28 -5.34 4.01
C ASP A 624 24.71 -4.69 5.33
N ASN A 625 26.00 -4.58 5.61
CA ASN A 625 26.54 -3.96 6.82
C ASN A 625 27.01 -2.52 6.58
N LEU A 626 26.06 -1.61 6.42
CA LEU A 626 26.31 -0.21 6.08
C LEU A 626 27.09 0.53 7.16
N HIS A 627 26.79 0.26 8.44
CA HIS A 627 27.43 0.92 9.56
C HIS A 627 28.94 0.61 9.61
N GLU A 628 29.30 -0.68 9.51
CA GLU A 628 30.71 -1.08 9.45
C GLU A 628 31.41 -0.49 8.23
N MET A 629 30.76 -0.46 7.07
CA MET A 629 31.32 0.12 5.86
C MET A 629 31.65 1.60 6.05
N VAL A 630 30.73 2.39 6.61
CA VAL A 630 30.92 3.83 6.84
C VAL A 630 32.01 4.07 7.90
N ASP A 631 32.04 3.29 8.99
CA ASP A 631 33.08 3.38 10.01
C ASP A 631 34.47 3.03 9.45
N ASN A 632 34.56 2.06 8.56
CA ASN A 632 35.79 1.68 7.87
C ASN A 632 36.25 2.77 6.89
N ILE A 633 35.34 3.37 6.15
CA ILE A 633 35.64 4.52 5.26
C ILE A 633 36.10 5.73 6.08
N GLU A 634 35.44 5.99 7.22
CA GLU A 634 35.84 7.08 8.13
C GLU A 634 37.29 6.92 8.60
N LYS A 635 37.70 5.70 8.96
CA LYS A 635 39.06 5.39 9.40
C LYS A 635 40.11 5.61 8.29
N LEU A 636 39.78 5.27 7.03
CA LEU A 636 40.65 5.45 5.87
C LEU A 636 40.87 6.91 5.53
N LEU A 637 39.91 7.80 5.85
CA LEU A 637 39.96 9.21 5.48
C LEU A 637 40.84 10.03 6.40
N LYS A 638 41.55 11.00 5.83
CA LYS A 638 42.18 12.14 6.55
C LYS A 638 41.08 12.96 7.25
N PRO A 639 41.42 13.80 8.24
CA PRO A 639 40.46 14.74 8.85
C PRO A 639 39.75 15.65 7.83
N SER A 640 40.46 16.09 6.78
CA SER A 640 39.95 16.88 5.66
C SER A 640 39.54 16.04 4.46
N GLY A 641 39.50 14.72 4.59
CA GLY A 641 39.20 13.81 3.50
C GLY A 641 37.71 13.80 3.17
N THR A 642 37.41 13.46 1.92
CA THR A 642 36.06 13.39 1.38
C THR A 642 35.69 11.95 1.02
N PHE A 643 34.48 11.54 1.32
CA PHE A 643 33.85 10.30 0.80
C PHE A 643 32.85 10.68 -0.29
N VAL A 644 33.00 10.07 -1.47
CA VAL A 644 32.06 10.26 -2.59
C VAL A 644 31.55 8.91 -3.06
N PHE A 645 30.25 8.77 -3.18
CA PHE A 645 29.66 7.54 -3.69
C PHE A 645 28.50 7.82 -4.66
N GLU A 646 28.23 6.85 -5.54
CA GLU A 646 27.06 6.86 -6.42
C GLU A 646 26.16 5.68 -6.07
N VAL A 647 24.85 5.96 -6.04
CA VAL A 647 23.80 4.96 -5.84
C VAL A 647 22.58 5.30 -6.68
N GLN A 648 21.79 4.30 -7.03
CA GLN A 648 20.51 4.53 -7.68
C GLN A 648 19.61 5.38 -6.78
N TYR A 649 18.85 6.27 -7.40
CA TYR A 649 17.93 7.16 -6.72
C TYR A 649 16.53 6.56 -6.76
N ILE A 650 15.98 6.23 -5.60
CA ILE A 650 14.68 5.52 -5.51
C ILE A 650 13.52 6.31 -6.12
N VAL A 651 13.56 7.65 -6.06
CA VAL A 651 12.49 8.48 -6.63
C VAL A 651 12.43 8.30 -8.14
N ASP A 652 13.56 8.29 -8.83
CA ASP A 652 13.60 8.04 -10.29
C ASP A 652 13.12 6.62 -10.61
N ASN A 653 13.48 5.62 -9.77
CA ASN A 653 12.99 4.25 -9.96
C ASN A 653 11.47 4.14 -9.87
N ILE A 654 10.84 4.89 -8.96
CA ILE A 654 9.39 4.91 -8.79
C ILE A 654 8.72 5.73 -9.90
N GLU A 655 9.25 6.93 -10.19
CA GLU A 655 8.72 7.86 -11.19
C GLU A 655 8.72 7.23 -12.59
N ASP A 656 9.79 6.52 -12.95
CA ASP A 656 9.94 5.85 -14.25
C ASP A 656 9.54 4.36 -14.23
N GLU A 657 9.02 3.86 -13.10
CA GLU A 657 8.57 2.47 -12.91
C GLU A 657 9.65 1.43 -13.26
N LEU A 658 10.90 1.66 -12.83
CA LEU A 658 12.06 0.84 -13.15
C LEU A 658 12.19 -0.38 -12.24
N ILE A 659 11.27 -1.34 -12.37
CA ILE A 659 11.27 -2.58 -11.57
C ILE A 659 12.48 -3.47 -11.80
N ASP A 660 13.07 -3.41 -12.97
CA ASP A 660 14.24 -4.20 -13.35
C ASP A 660 15.54 -3.74 -12.67
N ASN A 661 15.52 -2.56 -12.01
CA ASN A 661 16.55 -2.15 -11.06
C ASN A 661 16.49 -2.90 -9.72
N ILE A 662 15.39 -3.64 -9.47
CA ILE A 662 15.19 -4.42 -8.25
C ILE A 662 15.72 -5.83 -8.51
N TYR A 663 16.86 -6.17 -7.92
CA TYR A 663 17.48 -7.49 -7.96
C TYR A 663 18.41 -7.68 -6.76
N HIS A 664 18.81 -8.92 -6.46
CA HIS A 664 19.42 -9.28 -5.17
C HIS A 664 20.76 -8.59 -4.85
N GLU A 665 21.46 -8.06 -5.86
CA GLU A 665 22.67 -7.28 -5.63
C GLU A 665 22.39 -5.90 -5.03
N HIS A 666 21.23 -5.30 -5.32
CA HIS A 666 20.79 -4.01 -4.80
C HIS A 666 20.02 -4.19 -3.50
N VAL A 667 20.71 -4.30 -2.38
CA VAL A 667 20.06 -4.56 -1.09
C VAL A 667 19.45 -3.32 -0.44
N ASN A 668 19.82 -2.10 -0.90
CA ASN A 668 19.30 -0.82 -0.41
C ASN A 668 18.91 0.10 -1.57
N TYR A 669 17.83 0.85 -1.39
CA TYR A 669 17.28 1.82 -2.34
C TYR A 669 17.17 3.18 -1.66
N TRP A 670 17.98 4.14 -2.10
CA TRP A 670 18.24 5.36 -1.34
C TRP A 670 17.43 6.56 -1.81
N SER A 671 16.82 7.27 -0.86
CA SER A 671 16.47 8.68 -0.95
C SER A 671 17.52 9.53 -0.24
N VAL A 672 17.61 10.81 -0.59
CA VAL A 672 18.50 11.76 0.09
C VAL A 672 18.07 11.97 1.54
N THR A 673 16.77 11.91 1.81
CA THR A 673 16.22 12.00 3.17
C THR A 673 16.66 10.81 4.04
N ALA A 674 16.58 9.58 3.52
CA ALA A 674 17.04 8.40 4.25
C ALA A 674 18.55 8.42 4.47
N LEU A 675 19.34 8.82 3.45
CA LEU A 675 20.79 8.98 3.59
C LEU A 675 21.16 10.03 4.63
N LYS A 676 20.46 11.18 4.64
CA LYS A 676 20.74 12.22 5.64
C LYS A 676 20.52 11.70 7.05
N LYS A 677 19.41 11.02 7.32
CA LYS A 677 19.12 10.39 8.62
C LYS A 677 20.16 9.32 8.98
N PHE A 678 20.60 8.52 8.00
CA PHE A 678 21.63 7.52 8.21
C PHE A 678 22.96 8.14 8.64
N PHE A 679 23.45 9.16 7.91
CA PHE A 679 24.72 9.81 8.21
C PHE A 679 24.72 10.68 9.48
N GLU A 680 23.56 11.11 9.99
CA GLU A 680 23.44 11.81 11.27
C GLU A 680 23.97 10.99 12.46
N ASN A 681 23.97 9.65 12.35
CA ASN A 681 24.49 8.74 13.38
C ASN A 681 25.97 8.35 13.19
N HIS A 682 26.65 8.93 12.20
CA HIS A 682 28.04 8.64 11.88
C HIS A 682 28.94 9.89 11.95
N LYS A 683 30.24 9.67 11.93
CA LYS A 683 31.25 10.76 11.90
C LYS A 683 31.53 11.28 10.49
N LEU A 684 30.61 11.03 9.57
CA LEU A 684 30.63 11.54 8.20
C LEU A 684 29.36 12.34 7.94
N PHE A 685 29.50 13.57 7.48
CA PHE A 685 28.43 14.52 7.28
C PHE A 685 28.18 14.72 5.79
N MET A 686 26.98 14.45 5.32
CA MET A 686 26.57 14.67 3.94
C MET A 686 26.43 16.18 3.68
N TYR A 687 27.25 16.74 2.77
CA TYR A 687 27.22 18.16 2.49
C TYR A 687 26.79 18.53 1.07
N LYS A 688 26.82 17.59 0.10
CA LYS A 688 26.46 17.88 -1.30
C LYS A 688 25.88 16.64 -1.97
N VAL A 689 24.90 16.84 -2.86
CA VAL A 689 24.28 15.78 -3.69
C VAL A 689 24.16 16.29 -5.12
N GLU A 690 24.43 15.42 -6.11
CA GLU A 690 24.25 15.68 -7.53
C GLU A 690 23.40 14.59 -8.15
N HIS A 691 22.48 14.93 -9.08
CA HIS A 691 21.78 13.97 -9.92
C HIS A 691 22.67 13.49 -11.06
N ILE A 692 22.63 12.21 -11.37
CA ILE A 692 23.45 11.56 -12.39
C ILE A 692 22.56 10.66 -13.25
N ASP A 693 22.66 10.80 -14.58
CA ASP A 693 21.80 10.07 -15.54
C ASP A 693 22.26 8.61 -15.80
N THR A 694 23.01 8.02 -14.87
CA THR A 694 23.45 6.62 -15.00
C THR A 694 22.40 5.65 -14.43
N HIS A 695 22.33 4.44 -15.00
CA HIS A 695 21.45 3.35 -14.54
C HIS A 695 19.94 3.66 -14.52
N GLY A 696 19.47 4.70 -15.21
CA GLY A 696 18.07 5.15 -15.18
C GLY A 696 17.78 6.12 -14.04
N GLY A 697 18.80 6.83 -13.55
CA GLY A 697 18.74 7.82 -12.48
C GLY A 697 19.51 7.38 -11.24
N SER A 698 20.49 8.19 -10.88
CA SER A 698 21.36 7.97 -9.71
C SER A 698 21.66 9.28 -9.01
N ILE A 699 22.14 9.19 -7.79
CA ILE A 699 22.68 10.33 -7.05
C ILE A 699 24.14 10.10 -6.71
N ARG A 700 24.94 11.17 -6.82
CA ARG A 700 26.30 11.23 -6.32
C ARG A 700 26.32 12.06 -5.04
N VAL A 701 26.75 11.43 -3.97
CA VAL A 701 26.71 11.98 -2.61
C VAL A 701 28.11 12.26 -2.13
N TYR A 702 28.30 13.41 -1.51
CA TYR A 702 29.58 13.88 -0.96
C TYR A 702 29.45 14.01 0.54
N CYS A 703 30.34 13.32 1.27
CA CYS A 703 30.43 13.35 2.73
C CYS A 703 31.81 13.77 3.19
N THR A 704 31.88 14.48 4.31
CA THR A 704 33.14 14.98 4.94
C THR A 704 33.17 14.58 6.42
N LYS A 705 34.36 14.57 7.01
CA LYS A 705 34.56 14.46 8.47
C LYS A 705 34.39 15.79 9.19
N ASN A 706 34.42 16.92 8.45
CA ASN A 706 34.27 18.25 9.01
C ASN A 706 32.82 18.58 9.30
N SER A 707 32.39 18.57 10.57
CA SER A 707 31.04 18.91 10.98
C SER A 707 30.66 20.38 10.75
N SER A 708 31.62 21.25 10.51
CA SER A 708 31.44 22.69 10.24
C SER A 708 31.36 22.98 8.72
N GLU A 709 31.39 21.95 7.86
CA GLU A 709 31.29 22.13 6.42
C GLU A 709 29.94 22.74 6.04
N VAL A 710 29.97 23.69 5.10
CA VAL A 710 28.73 24.34 4.64
C VAL A 710 27.94 23.37 3.78
N ILE A 711 26.72 23.05 4.23
CA ILE A 711 25.82 22.20 3.47
C ILE A 711 25.39 22.92 2.20
N HIS A 712 25.71 22.33 1.06
CA HIS A 712 25.32 22.86 -0.24
C HIS A 712 23.79 22.81 -0.41
N LYS A 713 23.20 23.83 -1.05
CA LYS A 713 21.76 23.96 -1.31
C LYS A 713 21.12 22.77 -2.01
N SER A 714 21.89 21.95 -2.72
CA SER A 714 21.40 20.74 -3.40
C SER A 714 20.76 19.76 -2.42
N VAL A 715 21.31 19.60 -1.20
CA VAL A 715 20.75 18.68 -0.20
C VAL A 715 19.30 19.09 0.15
N ALA A 716 19.07 20.36 0.46
CA ALA A 716 17.74 20.88 0.76
C ALA A 716 16.80 20.79 -0.46
N SER A 717 17.32 21.00 -1.67
CA SER A 717 16.55 20.89 -2.91
C SER A 717 16.03 19.47 -3.15
N PHE A 718 16.89 18.44 -2.97
CA PHE A 718 16.50 17.04 -3.09
C PHE A 718 15.46 16.65 -2.03
N ILE A 719 15.66 17.00 -0.76
CA ILE A 719 14.70 16.72 0.33
C ILE A 719 13.36 17.39 0.03
N SER A 720 13.34 18.60 -0.52
CA SER A 720 12.11 19.29 -0.92
C SER A 720 11.40 18.57 -2.09
N LYS A 721 12.17 18.10 -3.11
CA LYS A 721 11.64 17.27 -4.21
C LYS A 721 11.02 15.99 -3.66
N GLU A 722 11.71 15.28 -2.78
CA GLU A 722 11.29 14.04 -2.17
C GLU A 722 10.01 14.21 -1.32
N LYS A 723 9.93 15.30 -0.55
CA LYS A 723 8.75 15.65 0.22
C LYS A 723 7.54 15.91 -0.69
N LYS A 724 7.75 16.64 -1.78
CA LYS A 724 6.68 16.91 -2.78
C LYS A 724 6.25 15.65 -3.52
N PHE A 725 7.19 14.75 -3.80
CA PHE A 725 6.94 13.46 -4.44
C PHE A 725 6.17 12.51 -3.52
N GLY A 726 6.30 12.66 -2.20
CA GLY A 726 5.60 11.83 -1.22
C GLY A 726 6.35 10.55 -0.83
N ILE A 727 7.69 10.45 -1.00
CA ILE A 727 8.45 9.26 -0.62
C ILE A 727 8.35 8.90 0.87
N HIS A 728 7.89 9.84 1.70
CA HIS A 728 7.64 9.66 3.13
C HIS A 728 6.29 9.02 3.44
N ASP A 729 5.41 8.97 2.45
CA ASP A 729 4.10 8.32 2.56
C ASP A 729 4.17 6.93 1.91
N ILE A 730 3.90 5.91 2.70
CA ILE A 730 3.90 4.52 2.22
C ILE A 730 2.90 4.30 1.06
N LYS A 731 1.87 5.15 0.96
CA LYS A 731 0.89 5.10 -0.14
C LYS A 731 1.56 5.26 -1.51
N THR A 732 2.56 6.13 -1.63
CA THR A 732 3.34 6.30 -2.88
C THR A 732 3.97 4.98 -3.35
N LEU A 733 4.41 4.14 -2.40
CA LEU A 733 5.01 2.84 -2.70
C LEU A 733 3.95 1.78 -3.04
N TYR A 734 2.77 1.87 -2.46
CA TYR A 734 1.65 1.01 -2.86
C TYR A 734 1.14 1.36 -4.25
N GLU A 735 1.05 2.65 -4.59
CA GLU A 735 0.73 3.10 -5.95
C GLU A 735 1.77 2.62 -6.97
N PHE A 736 3.04 2.68 -6.62
CA PHE A 736 4.13 2.10 -7.43
C PHE A 736 3.91 0.60 -7.68
N ASN A 737 3.56 -0.17 -6.65
CA ASN A 737 3.26 -1.59 -6.79
C ASN A 737 2.06 -1.85 -7.73
N GLU A 738 1.00 -1.06 -7.65
CA GLU A 738 -0.15 -1.16 -8.56
C GLU A 738 0.25 -0.85 -10.01
N ASN A 739 1.01 0.21 -10.23
CA ASN A 739 1.51 0.59 -11.55
C ASN A 739 2.40 -0.49 -12.16
N VAL A 740 3.26 -1.10 -11.36
CA VAL A 740 4.13 -2.22 -11.75
C VAL A 740 3.31 -3.42 -12.22
N ASN A 741 2.25 -3.79 -11.50
CA ASN A 741 1.38 -4.90 -11.89
C ASN A 741 0.56 -4.57 -13.15
N PHE A 742 0.06 -3.35 -13.27
CA PHE A 742 -0.62 -2.89 -14.48
C PHE A 742 0.29 -2.92 -15.72
N LYS A 743 1.54 -2.51 -15.57
CA LYS A 743 2.57 -2.54 -16.61
C LYS A 743 2.90 -3.98 -17.05
N LYS A 744 2.97 -4.91 -16.09
CA LYS A 744 3.11 -6.34 -16.35
C LYS A 744 1.98 -6.86 -17.25
N GLU A 745 0.72 -6.60 -16.88
CA GLU A 745 -0.45 -7.04 -17.66
C GLU A 745 -0.42 -6.48 -19.09
N LYS A 746 -0.10 -5.21 -19.24
CA LYS A 746 0.01 -4.53 -20.53
C LYS A 746 1.10 -5.13 -21.42
N SER A 747 2.25 -5.46 -20.82
CA SER A 747 3.38 -6.09 -21.51
C SER A 747 3.04 -7.51 -21.95
N LEU A 748 2.34 -8.28 -21.12
CA LEU A 748 1.88 -9.63 -21.46
C LEU A 748 0.84 -9.62 -22.58
N GLN A 749 -0.09 -8.67 -22.58
CA GLN A 749 -1.05 -8.48 -23.70
C GLN A 749 -0.32 -8.15 -24.99
N LYS A 750 0.72 -7.32 -24.95
CA LYS A 750 1.56 -6.97 -26.10
C LYS A 750 2.26 -8.21 -26.70
N ILE A 751 2.86 -9.04 -25.86
CA ILE A 751 3.50 -10.30 -26.28
C ILE A 751 2.47 -11.26 -26.87
N ALA A 752 1.30 -11.38 -26.25
CA ALA A 752 0.21 -12.23 -26.78
C ALA A 752 -0.23 -11.77 -28.18
N ASN A 753 -0.34 -10.47 -28.41
CA ASN A 753 -0.67 -9.92 -29.73
C ASN A 753 0.39 -10.26 -30.79
N PHE A 754 1.70 -10.15 -30.46
CA PHE A 754 2.77 -10.52 -31.38
C PHE A 754 2.72 -12.02 -31.74
N LYS A 755 2.43 -12.89 -30.75
CA LYS A 755 2.28 -14.33 -30.96
C LYS A 755 1.05 -14.65 -31.84
N ASN A 756 -0.08 -13.99 -31.63
CA ASN A 756 -1.29 -14.17 -32.44
C ASN A 756 -1.04 -13.78 -33.90
N ASN A 757 -0.22 -12.75 -34.13
CA ASN A 757 0.22 -12.32 -35.45
C ASN A 757 1.31 -13.21 -36.06
N LYS A 758 1.70 -14.32 -35.37
CA LYS A 758 2.78 -15.24 -35.77
C LYS A 758 4.12 -14.55 -36.00
N GLU A 759 4.40 -13.46 -35.29
CA GLU A 759 5.67 -12.76 -35.36
C GLU A 759 6.79 -13.59 -34.70
N PHE A 760 7.99 -13.57 -35.27
CA PHE A 760 9.12 -14.28 -34.66
C PHE A 760 9.80 -13.36 -33.64
N LEU A 761 9.49 -13.60 -32.36
CA LEU A 761 9.88 -12.72 -31.25
C LEU A 761 11.25 -13.10 -30.69
N ILE A 762 12.16 -12.13 -30.61
CA ILE A 762 13.48 -12.26 -29.98
C ILE A 762 13.75 -11.09 -29.04
N GLY A 763 14.68 -11.30 -28.08
CA GLY A 763 15.18 -10.24 -27.23
C GLY A 763 16.51 -9.66 -27.71
N TYR A 764 16.84 -8.42 -27.30
CA TYR A 764 18.17 -7.86 -27.48
C TYR A 764 18.67 -7.25 -26.15
N GLY A 765 19.86 -7.67 -25.73
CA GLY A 765 20.47 -7.37 -24.45
C GLY A 765 20.05 -8.37 -23.36
N ALA A 766 21.03 -8.95 -22.67
CA ALA A 766 20.83 -9.80 -21.50
C ALA A 766 21.54 -9.19 -20.26
N PRO A 767 21.20 -7.95 -19.86
CA PRO A 767 21.70 -7.39 -18.60
C PRO A 767 21.09 -8.13 -17.41
N ALA A 768 21.65 -7.94 -16.20
CA ALA A 768 21.10 -8.45 -14.96
C ALA A 768 19.58 -8.14 -14.83
N LYS A 769 19.21 -6.93 -15.17
CA LYS A 769 17.83 -6.42 -15.19
C LYS A 769 16.86 -7.28 -16.01
N ALA A 770 17.30 -7.84 -17.13
CA ALA A 770 16.47 -8.71 -17.98
C ALA A 770 16.03 -9.98 -17.25
N THR A 771 16.88 -10.54 -16.39
CA THR A 771 16.52 -11.73 -15.59
C THR A 771 15.35 -11.45 -14.68
N THR A 772 15.40 -10.35 -13.93
CA THR A 772 14.29 -9.93 -13.05
C THR A 772 13.00 -9.70 -13.83
N LEU A 773 13.07 -8.89 -14.90
CA LEU A 773 11.91 -8.52 -15.71
C LEU A 773 11.21 -9.76 -16.30
N LEU A 774 11.98 -10.63 -16.94
CA LEU A 774 11.44 -11.83 -17.59
C LEU A 774 10.85 -12.83 -16.59
N ASN A 775 11.49 -13.02 -15.44
CA ASN A 775 10.95 -13.89 -14.38
C ASN A 775 9.69 -13.31 -13.76
N PHE A 776 9.64 -12.02 -13.41
CA PHE A 776 8.48 -11.38 -12.85
C PHE A 776 7.28 -11.37 -13.81
N TYR A 777 7.52 -11.22 -15.11
CA TYR A 777 6.49 -11.28 -16.15
C TYR A 777 6.14 -12.71 -16.58
N ASN A 778 6.81 -13.74 -16.04
CA ASN A 778 6.69 -15.15 -16.46
C ASN A 778 6.95 -15.36 -17.97
N ILE A 779 7.82 -14.55 -18.57
CA ILE A 779 8.22 -14.65 -19.97
C ILE A 779 9.31 -15.73 -20.11
N THR A 780 9.08 -16.70 -20.97
CA THR A 780 9.92 -17.87 -21.11
C THR A 780 10.34 -18.09 -22.58
N SER A 781 11.12 -19.16 -22.81
CA SER A 781 11.46 -19.62 -24.17
C SER A 781 10.23 -20.02 -25.02
N LYS A 782 9.02 -20.07 -24.46
CA LYS A 782 7.77 -20.24 -25.21
C LYS A 782 7.25 -18.90 -25.78
N ASP A 783 7.76 -17.79 -25.29
CA ASP A 783 7.33 -16.42 -25.62
C ASP A 783 8.40 -15.69 -26.43
N ILE A 784 9.66 -15.77 -26.02
CA ILE A 784 10.83 -15.21 -26.71
C ILE A 784 11.76 -16.35 -27.11
N ASN A 785 12.08 -16.47 -28.40
CA ASN A 785 12.85 -17.62 -28.92
C ASN A 785 14.30 -17.65 -28.41
N PHE A 786 14.97 -16.49 -28.38
CA PHE A 786 16.32 -16.29 -27.85
C PHE A 786 16.57 -14.81 -27.58
N VAL A 787 17.66 -14.50 -26.90
CA VAL A 787 18.13 -13.12 -26.66
C VAL A 787 19.50 -12.94 -27.29
N ILE A 788 19.70 -11.85 -28.03
CA ILE A 788 21.01 -11.44 -28.56
C ILE A 788 21.74 -10.62 -27.48
N ASP A 789 23.02 -10.93 -27.24
CA ASP A 789 23.89 -10.07 -26.41
C ASP A 789 25.26 -9.94 -27.08
N ASP A 790 25.81 -8.73 -27.10
CA ASP A 790 27.12 -8.42 -27.71
C ASP A 790 28.31 -8.92 -26.86
N ASN A 791 28.09 -9.30 -25.61
CA ASN A 791 29.14 -9.84 -24.74
C ASN A 791 29.40 -11.33 -25.07
N PRO A 792 30.57 -11.69 -25.58
CA PRO A 792 30.87 -13.06 -25.95
C PRO A 792 30.87 -14.05 -24.76
N LEU A 793 31.10 -13.55 -23.53
CA LEU A 793 31.11 -14.38 -22.31
C LEU A 793 29.71 -14.89 -21.94
N LYS A 794 28.67 -14.27 -22.48
CA LYS A 794 27.26 -14.68 -22.26
C LYS A 794 26.74 -15.60 -23.37
N SER A 795 27.43 -15.70 -24.48
CA SER A 795 26.98 -16.48 -25.63
C SER A 795 26.82 -17.97 -25.27
N LYS A 796 25.73 -18.57 -25.76
CA LYS A 796 25.31 -19.97 -25.53
C LYS A 796 24.82 -20.28 -24.11
N LYS A 797 24.88 -19.30 -23.16
CA LYS A 797 24.31 -19.46 -21.83
C LYS A 797 22.78 -19.25 -21.86
N PHE A 798 22.12 -19.60 -20.78
CA PHE A 798 20.66 -19.45 -20.59
C PHE A 798 20.35 -18.47 -19.46
N ILE A 799 19.31 -17.66 -19.65
CA ILE A 799 18.78 -16.78 -18.58
C ILE A 799 18.06 -17.67 -17.57
N PRO A 800 18.48 -17.68 -16.29
CA PRO A 800 17.90 -18.55 -15.28
C PRO A 800 16.40 -18.27 -15.09
N GLY A 801 15.62 -19.31 -14.84
CA GLY A 801 14.18 -19.25 -14.64
C GLY A 801 13.34 -19.17 -15.92
N THR A 802 13.92 -18.81 -17.07
CA THR A 802 13.19 -18.56 -18.33
C THR A 802 13.36 -19.63 -19.39
N GLY A 803 14.50 -20.34 -19.38
CA GLY A 803 14.92 -21.28 -20.43
C GLY A 803 15.25 -20.60 -21.77
N ILE A 804 15.41 -19.25 -21.78
CA ILE A 804 15.78 -18.49 -22.99
C ILE A 804 17.30 -18.52 -23.17
N GLN A 805 17.77 -18.93 -24.36
CA GLN A 805 19.17 -18.94 -24.69
C GLN A 805 19.67 -17.57 -25.12
N ILE A 806 20.91 -17.25 -24.75
CA ILE A 806 21.62 -16.06 -25.20
C ILE A 806 22.50 -16.42 -26.37
N LEU A 807 22.39 -15.68 -27.47
CA LEU A 807 23.18 -15.88 -28.69
C LEU A 807 24.04 -14.64 -28.95
N ASN A 808 25.21 -14.87 -29.56
CA ASN A 808 25.99 -13.76 -30.09
C ASN A 808 25.31 -13.24 -31.38
N ARG A 809 25.40 -11.93 -31.62
CA ARG A 809 24.85 -11.30 -32.82
C ARG A 809 25.26 -11.99 -34.11
N ASP A 810 26.53 -12.35 -34.27
CA ASP A 810 27.09 -12.94 -35.49
C ASP A 810 26.54 -14.36 -35.81
N SER A 811 25.89 -14.99 -34.82
CA SER A 811 25.25 -16.30 -35.00
C SER A 811 23.78 -16.22 -35.42
N VAL A 812 23.23 -15.00 -35.57
CA VAL A 812 21.78 -14.76 -35.86
C VAL A 812 21.60 -14.34 -37.32
N ALA A 813 20.68 -15.02 -38.02
CA ALA A 813 20.45 -14.80 -39.44
C ALA A 813 19.91 -13.40 -39.73
N GLU A 814 20.65 -12.58 -40.49
CA GLU A 814 20.29 -11.18 -40.81
C GLU A 814 19.09 -11.06 -41.78
N LYS A 815 18.85 -12.05 -42.63
CA LYS A 815 17.79 -12.04 -43.65
C LYS A 815 16.41 -12.39 -43.12
N ARG A 816 16.30 -12.86 -41.87
CA ARG A 816 15.02 -13.16 -41.24
C ARG A 816 14.37 -11.91 -40.65
N VAL A 817 13.07 -11.80 -40.76
CA VAL A 817 12.30 -10.73 -40.11
C VAL A 817 12.03 -11.10 -38.65
N TYR A 818 12.40 -10.22 -37.74
CA TYR A 818 12.22 -10.39 -36.30
C TYR A 818 11.38 -9.25 -35.73
N LYS A 819 10.63 -9.59 -34.68
CA LYS A 819 10.14 -8.61 -33.69
C LYS A 819 11.16 -8.60 -32.56
N ILE A 820 11.90 -7.53 -32.41
CA ILE A 820 13.02 -7.42 -31.46
C ILE A 820 12.59 -6.63 -30.23
N ILE A 821 12.54 -7.28 -29.08
CA ILE A 821 12.29 -6.62 -27.80
C ILE A 821 13.63 -6.24 -27.17
N VAL A 822 13.87 -4.95 -27.03
CA VAL A 822 15.09 -4.46 -26.40
C VAL A 822 14.92 -4.52 -24.88
N LEU A 823 15.61 -5.51 -24.26
CA LEU A 823 15.60 -5.73 -22.81
C LEU A 823 16.58 -4.79 -22.08
N ALA A 824 17.67 -4.37 -22.77
CA ALA A 824 18.57 -3.33 -22.28
C ALA A 824 18.04 -1.93 -22.64
N TRP A 825 16.87 -1.59 -22.15
CA TRP A 825 16.07 -0.41 -22.56
C TRP A 825 16.81 0.94 -22.38
N ASN A 826 17.67 1.06 -21.40
CA ASN A 826 18.53 2.24 -21.17
C ASN A 826 19.55 2.49 -22.29
N PHE A 827 19.76 1.51 -23.16
CA PHE A 827 20.59 1.61 -24.35
C PHE A 827 19.77 1.48 -25.65
N TYR A 828 18.44 1.64 -25.57
CA TYR A 828 17.53 1.42 -26.67
C TYR A 828 17.96 2.10 -27.97
N ASP A 829 18.14 3.41 -27.97
CA ASP A 829 18.49 4.18 -29.15
C ASP A 829 19.86 3.76 -29.72
N SER A 830 20.82 3.49 -28.86
CA SER A 830 22.16 3.00 -29.27
C SER A 830 22.06 1.61 -29.93
N ILE A 831 21.27 0.71 -29.34
CA ILE A 831 21.04 -0.65 -29.88
C ILE A 831 20.30 -0.58 -31.21
N VAL A 832 19.23 0.21 -31.31
CA VAL A 832 18.47 0.40 -32.55
C VAL A 832 19.35 0.98 -33.65
N ASN A 833 20.08 2.06 -33.37
CA ASN A 833 20.95 2.71 -34.36
C ASN A 833 22.05 1.76 -34.86
N LYS A 834 22.66 0.98 -33.99
CA LYS A 834 23.73 0.01 -34.33
C LYS A 834 23.20 -1.16 -35.19
N ASN A 835 21.94 -1.57 -34.98
CA ASN A 835 21.41 -2.82 -35.54
C ASN A 835 20.35 -2.62 -36.62
N LYS A 836 19.83 -1.41 -36.84
CA LYS A 836 18.77 -1.12 -37.81
C LYS A 836 19.20 -1.43 -39.25
N SER A 837 20.46 -1.25 -39.62
CA SER A 837 20.97 -1.63 -40.96
C SER A 837 21.13 -3.14 -41.11
N ILE A 838 21.49 -3.85 -40.06
CA ILE A 838 21.68 -5.32 -40.05
C ILE A 838 20.33 -6.02 -40.13
N TYR A 839 19.36 -5.60 -39.32
CA TYR A 839 18.00 -6.14 -39.26
C TYR A 839 17.00 -5.20 -39.93
N SER A 840 17.27 -4.79 -41.18
CA SER A 840 16.56 -3.72 -41.90
C SER A 840 15.05 -3.95 -42.08
N LYS A 841 14.60 -5.21 -42.07
CA LYS A 841 13.17 -5.59 -42.18
C LYS A 841 12.52 -5.88 -40.82
N SER A 842 13.29 -5.85 -39.75
CA SER A 842 12.80 -6.14 -38.39
C SER A 842 12.34 -4.87 -37.67
N THR A 843 11.47 -5.03 -36.71
CA THR A 843 10.97 -3.93 -35.87
C THR A 843 11.53 -4.06 -34.45
N PHE A 844 11.91 -2.92 -33.89
CA PHE A 844 12.40 -2.84 -32.51
C PHE A 844 11.31 -2.29 -31.60
N ASP A 845 11.18 -2.84 -30.41
CA ASP A 845 10.16 -2.47 -29.45
C ASP A 845 10.66 -2.60 -28.01
N ARG A 846 9.90 -2.08 -27.04
CA ARG A 846 10.16 -2.21 -25.60
C ARG A 846 9.00 -2.99 -24.96
N LEU A 847 9.26 -3.66 -23.85
CA LEU A 847 8.19 -4.28 -23.06
C LEU A 847 7.37 -3.23 -22.28
N ASN A 848 7.94 -2.11 -22.04
CA ASN A 848 7.37 -1.05 -21.21
C ASN A 848 6.65 0.00 -22.03
#